data_8fe206575730d22b0cffbe5f6b3ac055
#
_entry.id   8fe206575730d22b0cffbe5f6b3ac055
#
_cell.length_a   1.000
_cell.length_b   1.000
_cell.length_c   1.000
_cell.angle_alpha   90.00
_cell.angle_beta   90.00
_cell.angle_gamma   90.00
#
_symmetry.space_group_name_H-M   'P 1'
#
loop_
_entity.id
_entity.type
_entity.pdbx_description
1 polymer ?
#
loop_
_entity_poly.entity_id
_entity_poly.type
_entity_poly.pdbx_seq_one_letter_code
_entity_poly.pdbx_strand_id
1 'polypeptide(L)'
;MPSCARGWSRCVFTLVLAAAVTGIGAASQPGQPDPGQVIAITRAEIVSVADLARREALRGSIPGPPARPRLPMDEMNEMDVEPGAGVIGPAPPPLPLAAFPPQAFVASPMPSASFKGLDDIPMVDSSYVVIPPDVSGGVGPTRVMCNFNNNVRVQDKITGAELLTVGQPTFWDPVITDKSLLNELTDPRTAFDPFHNVWIVATQTVTDPGLVLFGVSKTSDPAGGWWLYSAQFSGSYLLDFPMLGFNRNWICVTINRYSKSFVFSRGIAVMADYAAARAGTLAGVTTFDPGGGAVGFCSSPALTMSATEDSLFVVTHLSSSAASYQVDVITGTPSAPIYTSGAAQTRPGGGWAQGSGNLLPQSAPSAGTSACGAIPCPLEVQDSQIRSDPVYRVDATTGRGYLYYTQTIELSGPTRTAVQWTKLTPAGGGANPAFADGGRIDDPTGVNWYAYPHIAVNDVGDFIVGYSRFGTTFHPSAGYSWHDHTDGLGTMRDPQIFKAGEDYYHQTFGKATGRNRWGDFTTAQVDPSDDHSLWVLQEYAESRTGTDDGGTVANGSRWSSFWAAITPAVLSVGDSPAAGFALERTWPQPTRGDAHIRFALPRSTPIRLTVNDVQGRETAVLADGTWDAGVHEVTWRGAAVRPGLYFVRLVAPGRAFERRLVRMN
;
A
#
# COMPACT_ATOMS: atom_id res chain seq x y z
N MET A 1 -39.93 27.02 -38.13
CA MET A 1 -39.89 26.75 -36.69
C MET A 1 -39.32 25.36 -36.50
N PRO A 2 -38.11 25.18 -36.01
CA PRO A 2 -37.63 23.91 -35.50
C PRO A 2 -37.45 24.02 -33.99
N SER A 3 -37.81 22.93 -33.31
CA SER A 3 -37.83 22.75 -31.88
C SER A 3 -36.42 22.65 -31.29
N CYS A 4 -36.19 23.41 -30.23
CA CYS A 4 -35.01 23.31 -29.38
C CYS A 4 -34.99 22.04 -28.56
N ALA A 5 -33.96 21.23 -28.76
CA ALA A 5 -33.55 20.24 -27.78
C ALA A 5 -32.48 20.88 -26.83
N ARG A 6 -32.81 20.99 -25.55
CA ARG A 6 -31.92 21.53 -24.53
C ARG A 6 -30.96 20.44 -24.05
N GLY A 7 -29.71 20.54 -24.49
CA GLY A 7 -28.62 19.79 -23.88
C GLY A 7 -28.08 20.58 -22.69
N TRP A 8 -28.15 20.02 -21.50
CA TRP A 8 -27.49 20.55 -20.30
C TRP A 8 -26.03 20.11 -20.28
N SER A 9 -25.15 20.96 -20.79
CA SER A 9 -23.72 20.82 -20.57
C SER A 9 -23.39 21.49 -19.24
N ARG A 10 -23.05 20.72 -18.21
CA ARG A 10 -22.50 21.26 -16.96
C ARG A 10 -21.03 21.54 -17.20
N CYS A 11 -20.67 22.81 -17.16
CA CYS A 11 -19.30 23.29 -17.27
C CYS A 11 -18.45 22.80 -16.11
N VAL A 12 -17.31 22.22 -16.45
CA VAL A 12 -16.18 22.01 -15.52
C VAL A 12 -15.54 23.37 -15.30
N PHE A 13 -15.61 23.92 -14.10
CA PHE A 13 -14.86 25.13 -13.75
C PHE A 13 -13.46 24.72 -13.32
N THR A 14 -12.50 24.99 -14.17
CA THR A 14 -11.07 24.91 -13.83
C THR A 14 -10.64 26.28 -13.31
N LEU A 15 -10.28 26.36 -12.03
CA LEU A 15 -9.71 27.58 -11.45
C LEU A 15 -8.18 27.47 -11.54
N VAL A 16 -7.56 28.24 -12.41
CA VAL A 16 -6.11 28.36 -12.50
C VAL A 16 -5.67 29.54 -11.66
N LEU A 17 -4.98 29.30 -10.55
CA LEU A 17 -4.28 30.33 -9.79
C LEU A 17 -2.78 30.21 -10.09
N ALA A 18 -2.23 31.17 -10.81
CA ALA A 18 -0.79 31.26 -11.04
C ALA A 18 -0.15 32.19 -9.99
N ALA A 19 0.79 31.65 -9.22
CA ALA A 19 1.67 32.46 -8.39
C ALA A 19 3.13 32.17 -8.75
N ALA A 20 3.94 33.22 -8.81
CA ALA A 20 5.33 33.17 -9.25
C ALA A 20 6.23 32.53 -8.17
N VAL A 21 7.10 31.63 -8.60
CA VAL A 21 8.14 30.98 -7.77
C VAL A 21 9.38 31.85 -7.74
N THR A 22 9.83 32.24 -6.55
CA THR A 22 11.17 32.81 -6.35
C THR A 22 11.83 32.14 -5.14
N GLY A 23 12.99 31.57 -5.36
CA GLY A 23 13.93 31.21 -4.30
C GLY A 23 14.41 29.77 -4.33
N ILE A 24 15.67 29.57 -4.64
CA ILE A 24 16.41 28.31 -4.43
C ILE A 24 16.88 28.31 -2.97
N GLY A 25 16.29 27.46 -2.14
CA GLY A 25 16.69 27.30 -0.74
C GLY A 25 18.04 26.57 -0.59
N ALA A 26 18.80 26.92 0.41
CA ALA A 26 20.03 26.22 0.79
C ALA A 26 19.71 24.85 1.41
N ALA A 27 20.61 23.87 1.20
CA ALA A 27 20.47 22.52 1.75
C ALA A 27 20.37 22.52 3.28
N SER A 28 19.39 21.80 3.85
CA SER A 28 19.27 21.63 5.29
C SER A 28 20.30 20.62 5.83
N GLN A 29 20.87 20.92 6.99
CA GLN A 29 21.76 20.00 7.71
C GLN A 29 20.92 18.99 8.51
N PRO A 30 21.39 17.75 8.75
CA PRO A 30 20.69 16.79 9.60
C PRO A 30 20.31 17.40 10.96
N GLY A 31 19.05 17.23 11.35
CA GLY A 31 18.51 17.75 12.61
C GLY A 31 18.04 19.21 12.58
N GLN A 32 18.20 19.94 11.47
CA GLN A 32 17.62 21.28 11.32
C GLN A 32 16.23 21.22 10.67
N PRO A 33 15.22 21.91 11.24
CA PRO A 33 13.89 22.00 10.66
C PRO A 33 13.90 22.76 9.32
N ASP A 34 13.24 22.19 8.29
CA ASP A 34 12.98 22.84 7.01
C ASP A 34 11.49 23.21 6.92
N PRO A 35 11.11 24.50 6.75
CA PRO A 35 9.73 24.93 6.59
C PRO A 35 9.16 24.66 5.18
N GLY A 36 9.98 24.21 4.22
CA GLY A 36 9.57 23.92 2.86
C GLY A 36 9.17 25.13 2.02
N GLN A 37 8.76 24.85 0.79
CA GLN A 37 8.27 25.86 -0.17
C GLN A 37 6.84 25.55 -0.59
N VAL A 38 5.98 26.55 -0.67
CA VAL A 38 4.59 26.38 -1.16
C VAL A 38 4.55 26.57 -2.66
N ILE A 39 3.98 25.59 -3.37
CA ILE A 39 3.73 25.66 -4.80
C ILE A 39 2.21 25.58 -5.09
N ALA A 40 1.79 26.26 -6.16
CA ALA A 40 0.41 26.22 -6.62
C ALA A 40 0.07 24.86 -7.24
N ILE A 41 -1.22 24.52 -7.21
CA ILE A 41 -1.75 23.29 -7.77
C ILE A 41 -2.92 23.56 -8.71
N THR A 42 -3.17 22.62 -9.62
CA THR A 42 -4.43 22.49 -10.34
C THR A 42 -5.36 21.56 -9.57
N ARG A 43 -6.64 21.92 -9.49
CA ARG A 43 -7.68 21.12 -8.85
C ARG A 43 -8.82 20.82 -9.83
N ALA A 44 -9.33 19.60 -9.78
CA ALA A 44 -10.53 19.21 -10.50
C ALA A 44 -11.45 18.33 -9.63
N GLU A 45 -12.67 18.16 -10.07
CA GLU A 45 -13.67 17.31 -9.43
C GLU A 45 -14.12 16.22 -10.40
N ILE A 46 -14.12 14.98 -9.95
CA ILE A 46 -14.88 13.88 -10.56
C ILE A 46 -16.19 13.76 -9.78
N VAL A 47 -17.31 13.84 -10.48
CA VAL A 47 -18.63 13.64 -9.87
C VAL A 47 -18.91 12.17 -9.65
N SER A 48 -18.52 11.30 -10.61
CA SER A 48 -18.71 9.85 -10.54
C SER A 48 -17.72 9.12 -11.44
N VAL A 49 -16.89 8.27 -10.87
CA VAL A 49 -15.99 7.38 -11.63
C VAL A 49 -16.79 6.35 -12.42
N ALA A 50 -17.92 5.87 -11.88
CA ALA A 50 -18.81 4.96 -12.61
C ALA A 50 -19.37 5.60 -13.89
N ASP A 51 -19.61 6.90 -13.90
CA ASP A 51 -20.03 7.61 -15.12
C ASP A 51 -18.88 7.77 -16.12
N LEU A 52 -17.66 7.98 -15.64
CA LEU A 52 -16.47 8.01 -16.50
C LEU A 52 -16.26 6.65 -17.17
N ALA A 53 -16.26 5.57 -16.41
CA ALA A 53 -16.10 4.21 -16.94
C ALA A 53 -17.20 3.85 -17.98
N ARG A 54 -18.46 4.19 -17.72
CA ARG A 54 -19.55 3.99 -18.68
C ARG A 54 -19.35 4.77 -19.98
N ARG A 55 -18.89 6.02 -19.90
CA ARG A 55 -18.60 6.84 -21.08
C ARG A 55 -17.43 6.28 -21.88
N GLU A 56 -16.39 5.81 -21.21
CA GLU A 56 -15.25 5.17 -21.86
C GLU A 56 -15.69 3.91 -22.60
N ALA A 57 -16.46 3.03 -21.97
CA ALA A 57 -17.01 1.82 -22.57
C ALA A 57 -17.93 2.09 -23.78
N LEU A 58 -18.72 3.18 -23.75
CA LEU A 58 -19.61 3.57 -24.86
C LEU A 58 -18.88 4.22 -26.05
N ARG A 59 -17.73 4.84 -25.82
CA ARG A 59 -16.96 5.47 -26.90
C ARG A 59 -16.28 4.43 -27.81
N GLY A 60 -16.28 3.16 -27.42
CA GLY A 60 -15.36 2.16 -27.96
C GLY A 60 -13.93 2.55 -27.58
N SER A 61 -13.00 1.64 -27.67
CA SER A 61 -11.60 2.00 -27.52
C SER A 61 -11.30 3.12 -28.54
N ILE A 62 -11.12 4.35 -28.06
CA ILE A 62 -10.45 5.34 -28.90
C ILE A 62 -9.12 4.66 -29.16
N PRO A 63 -8.74 4.42 -30.45
CA PRO A 63 -7.42 3.91 -30.72
C PRO A 63 -6.49 4.88 -30.01
N GLY A 64 -5.85 4.44 -28.92
CA GLY A 64 -4.79 5.22 -28.30
C GLY A 64 -3.84 5.61 -29.42
N PRO A 65 -3.15 6.73 -29.34
CA PRO A 65 -2.09 7.01 -30.28
C PRO A 65 -1.28 5.72 -30.40
N PRO A 66 -0.87 5.32 -31.64
CA PRO A 66 -0.21 4.04 -31.87
C PRO A 66 0.82 3.85 -30.77
N ALA A 67 0.81 2.70 -30.12
CA ALA A 67 1.65 2.43 -28.97
C ALA A 67 3.05 2.95 -29.29
N ARG A 68 3.34 4.16 -28.87
CA ARG A 68 4.71 4.61 -28.90
C ARG A 68 5.38 3.66 -27.95
N PRO A 69 6.40 2.90 -28.38
CA PRO A 69 7.30 2.32 -27.41
C PRO A 69 7.63 3.51 -26.52
N ARG A 70 7.21 3.51 -25.25
CA ARG A 70 7.63 4.56 -24.33
C ARG A 70 9.13 4.61 -24.49
N LEU A 71 9.62 5.77 -24.86
CA LEU A 71 11.05 6.01 -24.90
C LEU A 71 11.63 5.57 -23.59
N PRO A 72 12.78 5.07 -23.64
CA PRO A 72 13.23 3.88 -23.01
C PRO A 72 13.12 3.99 -21.51
N MET A 73 12.00 3.53 -20.95
CA MET A 73 12.01 3.07 -19.56
C MET A 73 13.20 2.13 -19.32
N ASP A 74 13.68 1.41 -20.36
CA ASP A 74 14.95 0.69 -20.31
C ASP A 74 16.15 1.56 -19.93
N GLU A 75 16.20 2.82 -20.36
CA GLU A 75 17.28 3.73 -19.99
C GLU A 75 17.01 4.41 -18.64
N MET A 76 15.75 4.65 -18.29
CA MET A 76 15.38 5.15 -16.97
C MET A 76 15.67 4.11 -15.87
N ASN A 77 15.56 2.86 -16.16
CA ASN A 77 15.75 1.76 -15.23
C ASN A 77 17.23 1.38 -14.96
N GLU A 78 18.19 1.90 -15.72
CA GLU A 78 19.59 1.93 -15.29
C GLU A 78 19.82 2.88 -14.11
N MET A 79 18.80 3.66 -13.77
CA MET A 79 18.82 4.66 -12.70
C MET A 79 18.47 4.12 -11.32
N ASP A 80 17.89 2.93 -11.21
CA ASP A 80 17.66 2.23 -9.95
C ASP A 80 18.97 1.74 -9.29
N VAL A 81 20.11 2.03 -9.90
CA VAL A 81 21.40 1.87 -9.25
C VAL A 81 21.56 3.00 -8.25
N GLU A 82 21.73 2.65 -6.97
CA GLU A 82 22.09 3.61 -5.93
C GLU A 82 23.10 4.62 -6.48
N PRO A 83 22.85 5.94 -6.36
CA PRO A 83 23.89 6.90 -6.62
C PRO A 83 25.06 6.54 -5.72
N GLY A 84 26.22 6.29 -6.31
CA GLY A 84 27.40 5.82 -5.59
C GLY A 84 27.52 6.59 -4.29
N ALA A 85 27.48 5.86 -3.17
CA ALA A 85 27.35 6.39 -1.82
C ALA A 85 28.23 7.62 -1.67
N GLY A 86 27.60 8.78 -1.58
CA GLY A 86 28.31 10.01 -1.25
C GLY A 86 29.04 9.71 0.04
N VAL A 87 30.35 9.86 0.03
CA VAL A 87 31.34 9.48 1.03
C VAL A 87 30.76 9.42 2.46
N ILE A 88 30.05 8.32 2.76
CA ILE A 88 29.77 7.91 4.12
C ILE A 88 31.06 7.23 4.56
N GLY A 89 31.60 7.66 5.69
CA GLY A 89 32.84 7.11 6.24
C GLY A 89 32.85 5.59 6.23
N PRO A 90 34.03 4.93 6.42
CA PRO A 90 34.17 3.50 6.27
C PRO A 90 33.05 2.78 7.02
N ALA A 91 32.31 1.93 6.29
CA ALA A 91 31.23 1.13 6.85
C ALA A 91 31.70 0.42 8.11
N PRO A 92 30.97 0.44 9.22
CA PRO A 92 31.30 -0.34 10.38
C PRO A 92 31.43 -1.82 9.97
N PRO A 93 32.36 -2.58 10.57
CA PRO A 93 32.51 -3.99 10.24
C PRO A 93 31.15 -4.69 10.36
N PRO A 94 30.85 -5.64 9.47
CA PRO A 94 29.59 -6.36 9.52
C PRO A 94 29.45 -6.99 10.90
N LEU A 95 28.36 -6.68 11.60
CA LEU A 95 28.02 -7.36 12.84
C LEU A 95 27.88 -8.85 12.52
N PRO A 96 28.41 -9.76 13.37
CA PRO A 96 28.22 -11.17 13.15
C PRO A 96 26.72 -11.45 13.00
N LEU A 97 26.36 -12.25 11.98
CA LEU A 97 25.02 -12.76 11.79
C LEU A 97 24.53 -13.31 13.14
N ALA A 98 23.72 -12.55 13.85
CA ALA A 98 22.94 -13.13 14.93
C ALA A 98 22.10 -14.20 14.24
N ALA A 99 22.36 -15.46 14.56
CA ALA A 99 21.54 -16.55 14.05
C ALA A 99 20.11 -16.24 14.49
N PHE A 100 19.24 -15.93 13.53
CA PHE A 100 17.81 -15.86 13.83
C PHE A 100 17.42 -17.23 14.40
N PRO A 101 16.59 -17.29 15.44
CA PRO A 101 16.15 -18.57 15.99
C PRO A 101 15.58 -19.41 14.83
N PRO A 102 15.80 -20.73 14.86
CA PRO A 102 15.19 -21.60 13.86
C PRO A 102 13.69 -21.33 13.85
N GLN A 103 13.15 -21.02 12.68
CA GLN A 103 11.74 -20.72 12.47
C GLN A 103 10.94 -21.95 12.92
N ALA A 104 9.99 -21.75 13.82
CA ALA A 104 9.06 -22.82 14.17
C ALA A 104 8.20 -23.09 12.91
N PHE A 105 8.06 -24.36 12.53
CA PHE A 105 7.19 -24.78 11.42
C PHE A 105 5.72 -24.60 11.79
N VAL A 106 5.25 -23.36 11.78
CA VAL A 106 3.85 -23.00 12.01
C VAL A 106 3.30 -22.45 10.70
N ALA A 107 2.26 -23.08 10.20
CA ALA A 107 1.64 -22.63 8.95
C ALA A 107 1.01 -21.25 9.10
N SER A 108 1.19 -20.40 8.07
CA SER A 108 0.40 -19.18 7.94
C SER A 108 -1.10 -19.54 7.78
N PRO A 109 -2.02 -18.74 8.34
CA PRO A 109 -3.46 -18.98 8.16
C PRO A 109 -3.84 -19.05 6.68
N MET A 110 -4.80 -19.89 6.32
CA MET A 110 -5.34 -19.94 4.97
C MET A 110 -6.20 -18.71 4.67
N PRO A 111 -6.27 -18.24 3.41
CA PRO A 111 -7.16 -17.15 3.05
C PRO A 111 -8.62 -17.48 3.36
N SER A 112 -9.34 -16.56 3.96
CA SER A 112 -10.80 -16.65 4.16
C SER A 112 -11.59 -16.33 2.88
N ALA A 113 -11.00 -15.51 2.00
CA ALA A 113 -11.49 -15.21 0.66
C ALA A 113 -10.32 -14.92 -0.28
N SER A 114 -10.46 -15.25 -1.54
CA SER A 114 -9.48 -14.89 -2.56
C SER A 114 -10.14 -14.84 -3.95
N PHE A 115 -9.72 -13.89 -4.77
CA PHE A 115 -10.23 -13.68 -6.12
C PHE A 115 -9.27 -12.89 -6.99
N LYS A 116 -9.44 -13.00 -8.30
CA LYS A 116 -8.63 -12.28 -9.27
C LYS A 116 -8.85 -10.76 -9.15
N GLY A 117 -7.78 -10.01 -9.16
CA GLY A 117 -7.78 -8.55 -9.25
C GLY A 117 -7.78 -8.07 -10.69
N LEU A 118 -6.99 -7.06 -11.00
CA LEU A 118 -6.78 -6.55 -12.34
C LEU A 118 -5.72 -7.40 -13.06
N ASP A 119 -5.91 -7.58 -14.36
CA ASP A 119 -4.98 -8.23 -15.28
C ASP A 119 -4.65 -7.30 -16.48
N ASP A 120 -3.87 -7.79 -17.42
CA ASP A 120 -3.46 -7.06 -18.61
C ASP A 120 -4.54 -6.99 -19.72
N ILE A 121 -5.67 -7.67 -19.59
CA ILE A 121 -6.69 -7.73 -20.65
C ILE A 121 -7.28 -6.36 -21.02
N PRO A 122 -7.70 -5.48 -20.07
CA PRO A 122 -8.19 -4.16 -20.44
C PRO A 122 -7.17 -3.32 -21.21
N MET A 123 -5.90 -3.55 -20.94
CA MET A 123 -4.80 -2.91 -21.65
C MET A 123 -4.63 -3.50 -23.06
N VAL A 124 -4.63 -4.81 -23.20
CA VAL A 124 -4.57 -5.53 -24.47
C VAL A 124 -5.73 -5.14 -25.38
N ASP A 125 -6.95 -5.13 -24.85
CA ASP A 125 -8.16 -4.73 -25.60
C ASP A 125 -8.09 -3.29 -26.11
N SER A 126 -7.37 -2.43 -25.41
CA SER A 126 -7.14 -1.03 -25.81
C SER A 126 -5.95 -0.85 -26.74
N SER A 127 -5.28 -1.94 -27.13
CA SER A 127 -4.02 -1.91 -27.91
C SER A 127 -2.93 -1.06 -27.25
N TYR A 128 -2.92 -1.01 -25.92
CA TYR A 128 -2.00 -0.22 -25.12
C TYR A 128 -1.34 -1.11 -24.07
N VAL A 129 -0.02 -1.24 -24.12
CA VAL A 129 0.76 -2.06 -23.19
C VAL A 129 1.62 -1.18 -22.30
N VAL A 130 1.50 -1.37 -21.01
CA VAL A 130 2.41 -0.82 -20.00
C VAL A 130 3.03 -1.98 -19.23
N ILE A 131 4.34 -1.99 -19.14
CA ILE A 131 5.14 -2.97 -18.44
C ILE A 131 6.13 -2.20 -17.57
N PRO A 132 6.23 -2.53 -16.30
CA PRO A 132 5.45 -3.50 -15.52
C PRO A 132 4.07 -2.97 -15.11
N PRO A 133 3.21 -3.79 -14.47
CA PRO A 133 1.89 -3.35 -13.99
C PRO A 133 1.95 -2.38 -12.82
N ASP A 134 2.97 -2.44 -11.99
CA ASP A 134 3.15 -1.71 -10.73
C ASP A 134 1.90 -1.84 -9.84
N VAL A 135 1.78 -3.03 -9.26
CA VAL A 135 0.60 -3.46 -8.54
C VAL A 135 0.36 -2.59 -7.30
N SER A 136 -0.68 -1.78 -7.32
CA SER A 136 -1.13 -1.00 -6.19
C SER A 136 -2.63 -1.17 -6.00
N GLY A 137 -3.10 -1.09 -4.77
CA GLY A 137 -4.51 -1.26 -4.49
C GLY A 137 -4.87 -0.88 -3.07
N GLY A 138 -6.13 -1.05 -2.73
CA GLY A 138 -6.62 -0.72 -1.41
C GLY A 138 -7.88 -1.49 -1.03
N VAL A 139 -8.16 -1.51 0.27
CA VAL A 139 -9.29 -2.20 0.86
C VAL A 139 -10.14 -1.20 1.62
N GLY A 140 -11.39 -1.02 1.18
CA GLY A 140 -12.39 -0.22 1.86
C GLY A 140 -13.41 -1.09 2.61
N PRO A 141 -14.45 -0.48 3.20
CA PRO A 141 -15.45 -1.23 3.96
C PRO A 141 -16.23 -2.26 3.13
N THR A 142 -16.52 -1.94 1.86
CA THR A 142 -17.36 -2.78 0.98
C THR A 142 -16.74 -3.00 -0.40
N ARG A 143 -15.62 -2.37 -0.70
CA ARG A 143 -14.95 -2.41 -2.01
C ARG A 143 -13.47 -2.69 -1.84
N VAL A 144 -12.89 -3.31 -2.85
CA VAL A 144 -11.45 -3.30 -3.09
C VAL A 144 -11.19 -2.57 -4.40
N MET A 145 -10.04 -1.93 -4.50
CA MET A 145 -9.64 -1.17 -5.68
C MET A 145 -8.23 -1.57 -6.10
N CYS A 146 -8.07 -2.00 -7.35
CA CYS A 146 -6.79 -2.11 -8.02
C CYS A 146 -6.52 -0.79 -8.76
N ASN A 147 -5.27 -0.32 -8.72
CA ASN A 147 -4.86 0.92 -9.37
C ASN A 147 -3.45 0.69 -9.93
N PHE A 148 -3.36 0.32 -11.20
CA PHE A 148 -2.13 -0.11 -11.88
C PHE A 148 -1.75 0.87 -12.99
N ASN A 149 -0.61 0.74 -13.58
CA ASN A 149 -0.11 1.63 -14.63
C ASN A 149 -1.08 1.85 -15.80
N ASN A 150 -2.01 0.96 -16.01
CA ASN A 150 -2.96 1.01 -17.11
C ASN A 150 -4.37 1.41 -16.69
N ASN A 151 -4.90 0.82 -15.62
CA ASN A 151 -6.31 0.91 -15.26
C ASN A 151 -6.55 1.01 -13.74
N VAL A 152 -7.70 1.57 -13.40
CA VAL A 152 -8.33 1.49 -12.09
C VAL A 152 -9.51 0.52 -12.18
N ARG A 153 -9.54 -0.51 -11.32
CA ARG A 153 -10.66 -1.47 -11.19
C ARG A 153 -11.23 -1.41 -9.80
N VAL A 154 -12.55 -1.32 -9.72
CA VAL A 154 -13.30 -1.41 -8.45
C VAL A 154 -14.07 -2.72 -8.44
N GLN A 155 -13.95 -3.48 -7.35
CA GLN A 155 -14.60 -4.77 -7.17
C GLN A 155 -15.40 -4.79 -5.86
N ASP A 156 -16.42 -5.62 -5.81
CA ASP A 156 -17.11 -5.96 -4.57
C ASP A 156 -16.17 -6.77 -3.66
N LYS A 157 -16.01 -6.32 -2.41
CA LYS A 157 -15.04 -6.92 -1.49
C LYS A 157 -15.36 -8.36 -1.10
N ILE A 158 -16.63 -8.74 -1.08
CA ILE A 158 -17.06 -10.08 -0.64
C ILE A 158 -17.01 -11.08 -1.78
N THR A 159 -17.51 -10.68 -2.94
CA THR A 159 -17.68 -11.59 -4.08
C THR A 159 -16.53 -11.53 -5.08
N GLY A 160 -15.70 -10.49 -5.03
CA GLY A 160 -14.68 -10.21 -6.04
C GLY A 160 -15.25 -9.75 -7.38
N ALA A 161 -16.58 -9.58 -7.49
CA ALA A 161 -17.22 -9.17 -8.74
C ALA A 161 -16.74 -7.79 -9.18
N GLU A 162 -16.35 -7.66 -10.44
CA GLU A 162 -16.03 -6.38 -11.04
C GLU A 162 -17.26 -5.47 -11.07
N LEU A 163 -17.11 -4.24 -10.62
CA LEU A 163 -18.13 -3.20 -10.68
C LEU A 163 -17.86 -2.21 -11.79
N LEU A 164 -16.59 -1.86 -11.98
CA LEU A 164 -16.12 -1.04 -13.09
C LEU A 164 -14.62 -1.20 -13.30
N THR A 165 -14.19 -0.91 -14.52
CA THR A 165 -12.78 -0.64 -14.88
C THR A 165 -12.74 0.65 -15.68
N VAL A 166 -11.74 1.51 -15.44
CA VAL A 166 -11.52 2.78 -16.15
C VAL A 166 -10.02 2.97 -16.39
N GLY A 167 -9.64 3.48 -17.54
CA GLY A 167 -8.24 3.78 -17.87
C GLY A 167 -7.66 4.91 -17.02
N GLN A 168 -6.38 4.83 -16.68
CA GLN A 168 -5.64 5.90 -15.99
C GLN A 168 -5.79 7.26 -16.70
N PRO A 169 -5.63 7.35 -18.05
CA PRO A 169 -5.85 8.61 -18.75
C PRO A 169 -7.25 9.19 -18.54
N THR A 170 -8.29 8.37 -18.52
CA THR A 170 -9.66 8.81 -18.30
C THR A 170 -9.90 9.28 -16.86
N PHE A 171 -9.31 8.59 -15.89
CA PHE A 171 -9.42 8.95 -14.47
C PHE A 171 -8.78 10.31 -14.19
N TRP A 172 -7.57 10.56 -14.73
CA TRP A 172 -6.80 11.78 -14.47
C TRP A 172 -7.07 12.94 -15.47
N ASP A 173 -7.81 12.70 -16.57
CA ASP A 173 -8.14 13.73 -17.58
C ASP A 173 -8.66 15.05 -16.99
N PRO A 174 -9.53 15.04 -15.95
CA PRO A 174 -10.09 16.30 -15.44
C PRO A 174 -9.06 17.28 -14.85
N VAL A 175 -7.93 16.77 -14.33
CA VAL A 175 -6.95 17.61 -13.63
C VAL A 175 -5.68 17.88 -14.45
N ILE A 176 -5.46 17.15 -15.53
CA ILE A 176 -4.32 17.34 -16.43
C ILE A 176 -4.70 18.32 -17.56
N THR A 177 -4.07 19.48 -17.56
CA THR A 177 -4.35 20.54 -18.55
C THR A 177 -3.75 20.20 -19.91
N ASP A 178 -2.49 19.79 -19.96
CA ASP A 178 -1.82 19.32 -21.17
C ASP A 178 -2.15 17.85 -21.42
N LYS A 179 -3.03 17.61 -22.38
CA LYS A 179 -3.52 16.25 -22.67
C LYS A 179 -2.48 15.29 -23.24
N SER A 180 -1.34 15.80 -23.70
CA SER A 180 -0.22 14.94 -24.13
C SER A 180 0.39 14.16 -22.96
N LEU A 181 0.27 14.67 -21.73
CA LEU A 181 0.78 14.04 -20.53
C LEU A 181 -0.08 12.87 -20.01
N LEU A 182 -1.30 12.69 -20.54
CA LEU A 182 -2.18 11.60 -20.14
C LEU A 182 -1.59 10.19 -20.42
N ASN A 183 -0.74 10.10 -21.43
CA ASN A 183 -0.07 8.84 -21.78
C ASN A 183 1.27 8.62 -21.05
N GLU A 184 1.64 9.56 -20.19
CA GLU A 184 2.90 9.54 -19.43
C GLU A 184 2.66 9.20 -17.94
N LEU A 185 1.43 8.82 -17.59
CA LEU A 185 1.05 8.42 -16.24
C LEU A 185 1.66 7.07 -15.89
N THR A 186 2.27 6.97 -14.68
CA THR A 186 2.90 5.75 -14.21
C THR A 186 2.95 5.69 -12.68
N ASP A 187 3.26 4.52 -12.12
CA ASP A 187 3.52 4.26 -10.71
C ASP A 187 2.37 4.69 -9.78
N PRO A 188 1.14 4.21 -9.99
CA PRO A 188 0.04 4.60 -9.15
C PRO A 188 0.18 4.02 -7.75
N ARG A 189 -0.24 4.81 -6.77
CA ARG A 189 -0.28 4.43 -5.35
C ARG A 189 -1.69 4.58 -4.82
N THR A 190 -2.07 3.71 -3.88
CA THR A 190 -3.42 3.69 -3.33
C THR A 190 -3.42 3.34 -1.85
N ALA A 191 -4.18 4.08 -1.07
CA ALA A 191 -4.45 3.78 0.33
C ALA A 191 -5.92 4.05 0.66
N PHE A 192 -6.45 3.38 1.67
CA PHE A 192 -7.74 3.70 2.28
C PHE A 192 -7.51 4.23 3.69
N ASP A 193 -8.07 5.39 3.99
CA ASP A 193 -8.08 5.98 5.33
C ASP A 193 -9.34 5.55 6.09
N PRO A 194 -9.21 4.66 7.09
CA PRO A 194 -10.36 4.18 7.85
C PRO A 194 -10.97 5.24 8.78
N PHE A 195 -10.21 6.28 9.14
CA PHE A 195 -10.65 7.31 10.09
C PHE A 195 -11.60 8.32 9.45
N HIS A 196 -11.40 8.59 8.16
CA HIS A 196 -12.26 9.50 7.40
C HIS A 196 -13.13 8.78 6.37
N ASN A 197 -12.97 7.47 6.21
CA ASN A 197 -13.69 6.63 5.24
C ASN A 197 -13.52 7.14 3.79
N VAL A 198 -12.30 7.40 3.39
CA VAL A 198 -11.95 7.89 2.05
C VAL A 198 -10.74 7.16 1.47
N TRP A 199 -10.69 7.11 0.16
CA TRP A 199 -9.55 6.62 -0.61
C TRP A 199 -8.60 7.74 -0.93
N ILE A 200 -7.32 7.44 -0.94
CA ILE A 200 -6.24 8.33 -1.36
C ILE A 200 -5.50 7.63 -2.48
N VAL A 201 -5.26 8.33 -3.57
CA VAL A 201 -4.48 7.84 -4.71
C VAL A 201 -3.41 8.86 -5.08
N ALA A 202 -2.29 8.37 -5.61
CA ALA A 202 -1.25 9.21 -6.20
C ALA A 202 -0.70 8.57 -7.47
N THR A 203 -0.12 9.36 -8.35
CA THR A 203 0.61 8.95 -9.55
C THR A 203 1.47 10.12 -10.04
N GLN A 204 2.20 9.91 -11.10
CA GLN A 204 3.08 10.91 -11.70
C GLN A 204 3.07 10.86 -13.23
N THR A 205 3.77 11.83 -13.84
CA THR A 205 4.20 11.74 -15.23
C THR A 205 5.73 11.83 -15.32
N VAL A 206 6.33 10.94 -16.12
CA VAL A 206 7.79 10.89 -16.33
C VAL A 206 8.20 11.82 -17.47
N THR A 207 8.03 13.11 -17.26
CA THR A 207 8.25 14.15 -18.29
C THR A 207 8.84 15.43 -17.69
N ASP A 208 9.20 16.40 -18.55
CA ASP A 208 9.50 17.77 -18.16
C ASP A 208 8.60 18.71 -19.00
N PRO A 209 7.62 19.37 -18.39
CA PRO A 209 7.32 19.39 -16.96
C PRO A 209 6.77 18.06 -16.45
N GLY A 210 7.20 17.65 -15.26
CA GLY A 210 6.65 16.52 -14.53
C GLY A 210 5.44 16.91 -13.68
N LEU A 211 4.48 16.00 -13.54
CA LEU A 211 3.34 16.19 -12.66
C LEU A 211 3.42 15.18 -11.50
N VAL A 212 3.19 15.67 -10.29
CA VAL A 212 2.80 14.83 -9.15
C VAL A 212 1.31 15.01 -8.95
N LEU A 213 0.58 13.91 -9.07
CA LEU A 213 -0.87 13.90 -8.97
C LEU A 213 -1.32 13.13 -7.74
N PHE A 214 -2.36 13.61 -7.07
CA PHE A 214 -3.01 12.86 -6.01
C PHE A 214 -4.51 13.17 -5.99
N GLY A 215 -5.27 12.26 -5.39
CA GLY A 215 -6.72 12.39 -5.33
C GLY A 215 -7.26 11.85 -4.01
N VAL A 216 -8.40 12.40 -3.58
CA VAL A 216 -9.14 11.96 -2.40
C VAL A 216 -10.59 11.71 -2.78
N SER A 217 -11.11 10.53 -2.48
CA SER A 217 -12.52 10.23 -2.71
C SER A 217 -13.40 11.02 -1.73
N LYS A 218 -14.62 11.31 -2.14
CA LYS A 218 -15.59 12.02 -1.29
C LYS A 218 -16.29 11.11 -0.28
N THR A 219 -16.26 9.80 -0.53
CA THR A 219 -16.89 8.79 0.32
C THR A 219 -16.06 7.50 0.30
N SER A 220 -16.47 6.51 1.08
CA SER A 220 -15.89 5.16 1.05
C SER A 220 -16.19 4.35 -0.21
N ASP A 221 -17.06 4.83 -1.11
CA ASP A 221 -17.30 4.20 -2.40
C ASP A 221 -16.37 4.83 -3.46
N PRO A 222 -15.34 4.12 -3.95
CA PRO A 222 -14.40 4.66 -4.92
C PRO A 222 -15.00 4.84 -6.32
N ALA A 223 -16.16 4.27 -6.59
CA ALA A 223 -16.93 4.49 -7.82
C ALA A 223 -17.63 5.86 -7.86
N GLY A 224 -17.68 6.55 -6.72
CA GLY A 224 -18.29 7.85 -6.54
C GLY A 224 -17.44 9.03 -6.98
N GLY A 225 -17.58 10.12 -6.26
CA GLY A 225 -16.89 11.39 -6.54
C GLY A 225 -15.49 11.48 -5.93
N TRP A 226 -14.64 12.30 -6.56
CA TRP A 226 -13.26 12.54 -6.13
C TRP A 226 -12.90 14.03 -6.24
N TRP A 227 -11.98 14.46 -5.40
CA TRP A 227 -11.18 15.65 -5.58
C TRP A 227 -9.81 15.24 -6.12
N LEU A 228 -9.39 15.80 -7.24
CA LEU A 228 -8.10 15.56 -7.88
C LEU A 228 -7.22 16.80 -7.83
N TYR A 229 -5.94 16.61 -7.67
CA TYR A 229 -4.93 17.64 -7.54
C TYR A 229 -3.70 17.30 -8.39
N SER A 230 -3.10 18.32 -8.99
CA SER A 230 -1.87 18.22 -9.78
C SER A 230 -0.90 19.32 -9.37
N ALA A 231 0.28 18.94 -8.93
CA ALA A 231 1.42 19.80 -8.69
C ALA A 231 2.40 19.67 -9.86
N GLN A 232 2.74 20.79 -10.52
CA GLN A 232 3.64 20.79 -11.67
C GLN A 232 5.05 21.17 -11.26
N PHE A 233 6.00 20.39 -11.70
CA PHE A 233 7.43 20.61 -11.52
C PHE A 233 8.08 20.79 -12.89
N SER A 234 8.90 21.83 -13.01
CA SER A 234 9.64 22.13 -14.24
C SER A 234 11.06 22.54 -13.89
N GLY A 235 12.02 22.28 -14.74
CA GLY A 235 13.40 22.66 -14.47
C GLY A 235 14.44 21.74 -15.10
N SER A 236 14.15 21.15 -16.24
CA SER A 236 15.06 20.26 -16.96
C SER A 236 15.42 18.98 -16.18
N TYR A 237 14.44 18.41 -15.50
CA TYR A 237 14.57 17.13 -14.79
C TYR A 237 13.34 16.24 -15.00
N LEU A 238 13.48 14.98 -14.66
CA LEU A 238 12.41 13.99 -14.70
C LEU A 238 12.05 13.59 -13.26
N LEU A 239 10.80 13.21 -13.05
CA LEU A 239 10.29 12.67 -11.79
C LEU A 239 9.99 11.19 -11.98
N ASP A 240 10.25 10.37 -10.96
CA ASP A 240 9.96 8.95 -10.99
C ASP A 240 9.78 8.39 -9.57
N PHE A 241 9.09 7.25 -9.48
CA PHE A 241 8.95 6.49 -8.26
C PHE A 241 8.22 7.23 -7.11
N PRO A 242 6.92 7.55 -7.25
CA PRO A 242 6.15 8.19 -6.20
C PRO A 242 5.83 7.19 -5.09
N MET A 243 6.04 7.58 -3.84
CA MET A 243 5.60 6.84 -2.66
C MET A 243 4.56 7.65 -1.91
N LEU A 244 3.49 6.98 -1.46
CA LEU A 244 2.35 7.60 -0.81
C LEU A 244 2.32 7.29 0.69
N GLY A 245 2.17 8.31 1.51
CA GLY A 245 1.87 8.18 2.93
C GLY A 245 0.84 9.21 3.38
N PHE A 246 0.24 8.97 4.52
CA PHE A 246 -0.69 9.93 5.13
C PHE A 246 -0.72 9.78 6.65
N ASN A 247 -1.14 10.84 7.31
CA ASN A 247 -1.62 10.82 8.68
C ASN A 247 -2.85 11.72 8.81
N ARG A 248 -3.29 12.01 10.03
CA ARG A 248 -4.47 12.88 10.24
C ARG A 248 -4.31 14.31 9.69
N ASN A 249 -3.07 14.79 9.50
CA ASN A 249 -2.74 16.17 9.12
C ASN A 249 -2.41 16.31 7.63
N TRP A 250 -1.73 15.32 7.03
CA TRP A 250 -1.16 15.44 5.69
C TRP A 250 -1.36 14.21 4.82
N ILE A 251 -1.43 14.45 3.52
CA ILE A 251 -1.04 13.50 2.48
C ILE A 251 0.39 13.87 2.08
N CYS A 252 1.27 12.88 2.01
CA CYS A 252 2.65 13.02 1.57
C CYS A 252 2.89 12.16 0.34
N VAL A 253 3.44 12.76 -0.71
CA VAL A 253 3.99 12.01 -1.86
C VAL A 253 5.46 12.33 -1.95
N THR A 254 6.31 11.35 -1.71
CA THR A 254 7.75 11.48 -2.01
C THR A 254 8.01 11.00 -3.43
N ILE A 255 9.01 11.57 -4.10
CA ILE A 255 9.31 11.26 -5.48
C ILE A 255 10.81 11.48 -5.75
N ASN A 256 11.40 10.64 -6.57
CA ASN A 256 12.77 10.77 -7.03
C ASN A 256 12.87 11.79 -8.17
N ARG A 257 13.89 12.61 -8.15
CA ARG A 257 14.24 13.56 -9.19
C ARG A 257 15.51 13.15 -9.91
N TYR A 258 15.47 13.14 -11.23
CA TYR A 258 16.58 12.78 -12.11
C TYR A 258 16.91 13.90 -13.08
N SER A 259 18.17 13.97 -13.51
CA SER A 259 18.53 14.80 -14.67
C SER A 259 17.91 14.23 -15.95
N LYS A 260 17.89 15.00 -17.05
CA LYS A 260 17.47 14.50 -18.36
C LYS A 260 18.39 13.42 -18.94
N SER A 261 19.58 13.26 -18.39
CA SER A 261 20.50 12.15 -18.66
C SER A 261 20.34 11.01 -17.66
N PHE A 262 19.22 10.97 -16.94
CA PHE A 262 18.83 9.91 -16.04
C PHE A 262 19.77 9.67 -14.85
N VAL A 263 20.37 10.69 -14.33
CA VAL A 263 21.16 10.63 -13.10
C VAL A 263 20.32 11.12 -11.93
N PHE A 264 20.15 10.28 -10.92
CA PHE A 264 19.47 10.67 -9.67
C PHE A 264 20.13 11.90 -9.07
N SER A 265 19.33 12.86 -8.67
CA SER A 265 19.80 14.08 -8.04
C SER A 265 19.38 14.20 -6.59
N ARG A 266 18.13 13.88 -6.27
CA ARG A 266 17.56 13.94 -4.92
C ARG A 266 16.13 13.40 -4.87
N GLY A 267 15.62 13.10 -3.67
CA GLY A 267 14.20 12.94 -3.42
C GLY A 267 13.52 14.29 -3.13
N ILE A 268 12.23 14.37 -3.39
CA ILE A 268 11.35 15.52 -3.06
C ILE A 268 10.19 14.97 -2.24
N ALA A 269 9.77 15.67 -1.20
CA ALA A 269 8.52 15.40 -0.51
C ALA A 269 7.48 16.48 -0.82
N VAL A 270 6.29 16.07 -1.24
CA VAL A 270 5.16 16.92 -1.58
C VAL A 270 4.07 16.72 -0.53
N MET A 271 3.76 17.77 0.23
CA MET A 271 2.85 17.72 1.37
C MET A 271 1.58 18.51 1.08
N ALA A 272 0.43 17.85 1.23
CA ALA A 272 -0.88 18.49 1.13
C ALA A 272 -1.58 18.51 2.49
N ASP A 273 -2.19 19.65 2.86
CA ASP A 273 -3.13 19.73 3.98
C ASP A 273 -4.30 18.77 3.72
N TYR A 274 -4.39 17.73 4.54
CA TYR A 274 -5.33 16.63 4.30
C TYR A 274 -6.79 17.05 4.48
N ALA A 275 -7.09 17.91 5.45
CA ALA A 275 -8.45 18.38 5.66
C ALA A 275 -8.91 19.26 4.49
N ALA A 276 -8.03 20.13 3.97
CA ALA A 276 -8.30 20.96 2.81
C ALA A 276 -8.44 20.11 1.53
N ALA A 277 -7.64 19.05 1.38
CA ALA A 277 -7.74 18.15 0.25
C ALA A 277 -9.08 17.38 0.25
N ARG A 278 -9.53 16.87 1.38
CA ARG A 278 -10.84 16.20 1.51
C ARG A 278 -12.02 17.15 1.26
N ALA A 279 -11.87 18.40 1.66
CA ALA A 279 -12.91 19.42 1.47
C ALA A 279 -12.94 20.00 0.04
N GLY A 280 -11.96 19.68 -0.82
CA GLY A 280 -11.83 20.29 -2.14
C GLY A 280 -11.44 21.77 -2.08
N THR A 281 -10.80 22.24 -1.02
CA THR A 281 -10.41 23.63 -0.80
C THR A 281 -8.90 23.85 -0.80
N LEU A 282 -8.11 22.79 -1.03
CA LEU A 282 -6.66 22.88 -1.09
C LEU A 282 -6.22 23.90 -2.15
N ALA A 283 -5.38 24.84 -1.76
CA ALA A 283 -4.90 25.92 -2.63
C ALA A 283 -3.46 25.73 -3.13
N GLY A 284 -2.67 24.92 -2.43
CA GLY A 284 -1.28 24.64 -2.77
C GLY A 284 -0.75 23.47 -1.95
N VAL A 285 0.45 23.03 -2.27
CA VAL A 285 1.19 22.00 -1.53
C VAL A 285 2.52 22.58 -1.04
N THR A 286 3.01 22.10 0.10
CA THR A 286 4.36 22.41 0.58
C THR A 286 5.34 21.36 0.07
N THR A 287 6.44 21.79 -0.51
CA THR A 287 7.47 20.88 -1.01
C THR A 287 8.74 21.03 -0.19
N PHE A 288 9.35 19.91 0.12
CA PHE A 288 10.66 19.82 0.70
C PHE A 288 11.61 19.27 -0.34
N ASP A 289 12.65 20.02 -0.63
CA ASP A 289 13.72 19.67 -1.55
C ASP A 289 15.04 19.86 -0.81
N PRO A 290 15.32 19.05 0.20
CA PRO A 290 16.54 19.21 0.99
C PRO A 290 17.75 18.94 0.10
N GLY A 291 18.37 20.01 -0.34
CA GLY A 291 19.54 19.99 -1.19
C GLY A 291 20.67 19.13 -0.61
N GLY A 292 20.96 18.03 -1.23
CA GLY A 292 22.16 17.24 -0.94
C GLY A 292 22.03 16.18 0.13
N GLY A 293 20.95 15.37 0.13
CA GLY A 293 21.00 14.05 0.76
C GLY A 293 20.08 13.79 1.93
N ALA A 294 19.11 14.64 2.22
CA ALA A 294 18.19 14.40 3.32
C ALA A 294 16.93 13.62 2.89
N VAL A 295 16.32 13.88 1.72
CA VAL A 295 15.39 12.95 1.11
C VAL A 295 16.20 12.06 0.18
N GLY A 296 16.43 10.82 0.59
CA GLY A 296 17.25 9.87 -0.13
C GLY A 296 16.51 9.28 -1.32
N PHE A 297 17.16 8.37 -2.00
CA PHE A 297 16.59 7.57 -3.06
C PHE A 297 15.48 6.67 -2.50
N CYS A 298 14.30 6.66 -3.12
CA CYS A 298 13.14 5.87 -2.71
C CYS A 298 12.74 6.07 -1.22
N SER A 299 12.71 7.32 -0.75
CA SER A 299 12.16 7.63 0.56
C SER A 299 10.67 7.30 0.61
N SER A 300 10.23 6.56 1.62
CA SER A 300 8.86 6.02 1.70
C SER A 300 8.12 6.59 2.91
N PRO A 301 7.10 7.46 2.71
CA PRO A 301 6.29 7.98 3.80
C PRO A 301 5.32 6.92 4.33
N ALA A 302 5.06 6.94 5.63
CA ALA A 302 4.26 5.92 6.28
C ALA A 302 2.75 6.12 6.07
N LEU A 303 2.03 5.02 5.90
CA LEU A 303 0.59 4.94 6.13
C LEU A 303 0.36 4.92 7.64
N THR A 304 -0.19 6.02 8.19
CA THR A 304 -0.35 6.16 9.63
C THR A 304 -1.72 5.66 10.07
N MET A 305 -1.77 4.43 10.59
CA MET A 305 -2.97 3.80 11.13
C MET A 305 -3.20 4.22 12.59
N SER A 306 -3.37 5.53 12.79
CA SER A 306 -3.65 6.16 14.08
C SER A 306 -4.45 7.45 13.87
N ALA A 307 -5.57 7.58 14.60
CA ALA A 307 -6.38 8.80 14.59
C ALA A 307 -5.74 9.96 15.36
N THR A 308 -4.70 9.71 16.14
CA THR A 308 -4.13 10.66 17.09
C THR A 308 -2.67 11.02 16.85
N GLU A 309 -1.96 10.29 15.96
CA GLU A 309 -0.56 10.60 15.66
C GLU A 309 -0.47 11.86 14.78
N ASP A 310 0.23 12.85 15.28
CA ASP A 310 0.44 14.13 14.60
C ASP A 310 1.66 14.13 13.69
N SER A 311 2.65 13.28 13.98
CA SER A 311 3.87 13.17 13.18
C SER A 311 3.64 12.26 11.98
N LEU A 312 4.28 12.57 10.85
CA LEU A 312 4.37 11.66 9.72
C LEU A 312 5.82 11.24 9.55
N PHE A 313 6.05 9.93 9.46
CA PHE A 313 7.38 9.34 9.36
C PHE A 313 7.70 8.99 7.90
N VAL A 314 8.95 9.22 7.51
CA VAL A 314 9.47 8.86 6.19
C VAL A 314 10.67 7.96 6.38
N VAL A 315 10.63 6.75 5.83
CA VAL A 315 11.72 5.77 5.95
C VAL A 315 12.52 5.71 4.67
N THR A 316 13.84 5.78 4.78
CA THR A 316 14.77 5.68 3.66
C THR A 316 15.80 4.61 3.93
N HIS A 317 16.04 3.73 2.95
CA HIS A 317 17.21 2.85 2.96
C HIS A 317 18.43 3.63 2.49
N LEU A 318 19.56 3.57 3.24
CA LEU A 318 20.73 4.38 2.95
C LEU A 318 21.87 3.63 2.27
N SER A 319 21.91 2.30 2.38
CA SER A 319 23.00 1.49 1.83
C SER A 319 22.53 0.05 1.60
N SER A 320 22.78 -0.45 0.40
CA SER A 320 22.49 -1.82 0.01
C SER A 320 23.25 -2.88 0.81
N SER A 321 24.44 -2.58 1.29
CA SER A 321 25.32 -3.56 1.93
C SER A 321 25.33 -3.47 3.47
N ALA A 322 24.95 -2.36 4.05
CA ALA A 322 25.12 -2.07 5.48
C ALA A 322 23.82 -2.17 6.30
N ALA A 323 22.69 -2.54 5.69
CA ALA A 323 21.37 -2.52 6.34
C ALA A 323 21.05 -1.19 7.04
N SER A 324 21.56 -0.09 6.51
CA SER A 324 21.42 1.25 7.08
C SER A 324 20.10 1.86 6.64
N TYR A 325 19.42 2.50 7.56
CA TYR A 325 18.18 3.22 7.30
C TYR A 325 18.21 4.60 8.00
N GLN A 326 17.33 5.46 7.55
CA GLN A 326 17.04 6.75 8.17
C GLN A 326 15.53 6.90 8.32
N VAL A 327 15.08 7.53 9.39
CA VAL A 327 13.68 7.90 9.54
C VAL A 327 13.61 9.42 9.74
N ASP A 328 12.99 10.08 8.80
CA ASP A 328 12.69 11.49 8.88
C ASP A 328 11.31 11.71 9.47
N VAL A 329 11.09 12.87 10.08
CA VAL A 329 9.83 13.19 10.74
C VAL A 329 9.28 14.52 10.22
N ILE A 330 8.01 14.51 9.87
CA ILE A 330 7.27 15.71 9.50
C ILE A 330 6.34 16.06 10.66
N THR A 331 6.48 17.29 11.17
CA THR A 331 5.72 17.86 12.27
C THR A 331 5.14 19.22 11.89
N GLY A 332 4.60 19.98 12.85
CA GLY A 332 4.04 21.30 12.59
C GLY A 332 2.51 21.29 12.48
N THR A 333 1.96 22.25 11.74
CA THR A 333 0.51 22.33 11.49
C THR A 333 0.17 21.89 10.07
N PRO A 334 -1.08 21.50 9.77
CA PRO A 334 -1.46 21.08 8.41
C PRO A 334 -1.06 22.04 7.30
N SER A 335 -1.16 23.36 7.56
CA SER A 335 -0.79 24.41 6.61
C SER A 335 0.68 24.85 6.66
N ALA A 336 1.45 24.38 7.65
CA ALA A 336 2.86 24.72 7.85
C ALA A 336 3.61 23.47 8.36
N PRO A 337 3.79 22.44 7.52
CA PRO A 337 4.58 21.27 7.87
C PRO A 337 6.07 21.66 8.01
N ILE A 338 6.77 20.94 8.87
CA ILE A 338 8.20 21.08 9.13
C ILE A 338 8.86 19.72 8.93
N TYR A 339 9.80 19.64 8.02
CA TYR A 339 10.57 18.41 7.74
C TYR A 339 11.84 18.40 8.59
N THR A 340 12.10 17.30 9.29
CA THR A 340 13.31 17.11 10.09
C THR A 340 13.95 15.78 9.74
N SER A 341 15.17 15.83 9.23
CA SER A 341 15.93 14.61 8.88
C SER A 341 16.46 13.92 10.12
N GLY A 342 16.27 12.60 10.16
CA GLY A 342 16.82 11.74 11.20
C GLY A 342 18.30 11.43 11.01
N ALA A 343 18.90 10.80 12.02
CA ALA A 343 20.25 10.26 11.91
C ALA A 343 20.21 8.88 11.24
N ALA A 344 21.29 8.56 10.50
CA ALA A 344 21.50 7.24 9.96
C ALA A 344 21.57 6.20 11.08
N GLN A 345 20.86 5.08 10.90
CA GLN A 345 20.78 3.96 11.83
C GLN A 345 21.18 2.67 11.13
N THR A 346 21.65 1.69 11.88
CA THR A 346 21.95 0.37 11.34
C THR A 346 21.01 -0.66 11.95
N ARG A 347 20.34 -1.44 11.10
CA ARG A 347 19.52 -2.56 11.52
C ARG A 347 20.41 -3.71 11.95
N PRO A 348 20.20 -4.34 13.14
CA PRO A 348 20.88 -5.56 13.52
C PRO A 348 20.60 -6.72 12.54
N GLY A 349 21.52 -7.65 12.43
CA GLY A 349 21.40 -8.81 11.54
C GLY A 349 21.67 -8.51 10.07
N GLY A 350 22.29 -7.38 9.76
CA GLY A 350 22.75 -7.00 8.42
C GLY A 350 23.72 -8.05 7.82
N GLY A 351 24.06 -7.87 6.56
CA GLY A 351 24.89 -8.80 5.79
C GLY A 351 24.08 -9.39 4.65
N TRP A 352 23.81 -8.56 3.64
CA TRP A 352 23.14 -8.94 2.39
C TRP A 352 23.71 -8.09 1.25
N ALA A 353 23.52 -8.54 0.03
CA ALA A 353 23.87 -7.79 -1.15
C ALA A 353 22.61 -7.22 -1.82
N GLN A 354 22.80 -6.21 -2.66
CA GLN A 354 21.74 -5.73 -3.53
C GLN A 354 21.61 -6.69 -4.72
N GLY A 355 20.40 -7.19 -4.96
CA GLY A 355 20.07 -7.86 -6.20
C GLY A 355 20.04 -6.84 -7.34
N SER A 356 20.43 -7.26 -8.53
CA SER A 356 20.38 -6.40 -9.72
C SER A 356 20.15 -7.20 -10.99
N GLY A 357 19.45 -6.60 -11.95
CA GLY A 357 19.17 -7.18 -13.25
C GLY A 357 18.28 -8.43 -13.20
N ASN A 358 18.32 -9.24 -14.25
CA ASN A 358 17.52 -10.45 -14.38
C ASN A 358 18.10 -11.58 -13.53
N LEU A 359 17.64 -11.73 -12.32
CA LEU A 359 18.15 -12.66 -11.32
C LEU A 359 17.12 -13.69 -10.84
N LEU A 360 15.82 -13.30 -10.80
CA LEU A 360 14.76 -14.13 -10.20
C LEU A 360 14.44 -15.32 -11.11
N PRO A 361 14.64 -16.57 -10.63
CA PRO A 361 14.44 -17.76 -11.44
C PRO A 361 12.95 -18.08 -11.62
N GLN A 362 12.65 -18.74 -12.73
CA GLN A 362 11.34 -19.36 -12.98
C GLN A 362 11.50 -20.68 -13.73
N SER A 363 10.43 -21.48 -13.78
CA SER A 363 10.38 -22.67 -14.60
C SER A 363 10.63 -22.30 -16.06
N ALA A 364 11.45 -23.07 -16.73
CA ALA A 364 11.76 -22.86 -18.12
C ALA A 364 10.50 -22.99 -19.00
N PRO A 365 10.35 -22.17 -20.05
CA PRO A 365 9.30 -22.35 -21.03
C PRO A 365 9.45 -23.69 -21.76
N SER A 366 8.36 -24.21 -22.30
CA SER A 366 8.41 -25.38 -23.17
C SER A 366 9.29 -25.13 -24.39
N ALA A 367 10.05 -26.09 -24.80
CA ALA A 367 10.98 -25.95 -25.94
C ALA A 367 10.29 -25.38 -27.18
N GLY A 368 10.90 -24.37 -27.80
CA GLY A 368 10.41 -23.72 -29.02
C GLY A 368 9.27 -22.70 -28.81
N THR A 369 8.96 -22.33 -27.59
CA THR A 369 7.85 -21.39 -27.30
C THR A 369 8.30 -20.05 -26.74
N SER A 370 9.59 -19.83 -26.51
CA SER A 370 10.11 -18.62 -25.84
C SER A 370 11.00 -17.80 -26.78
N ALA A 371 10.78 -16.51 -26.81
CA ALA A 371 11.66 -15.51 -27.41
C ALA A 371 12.83 -15.10 -26.51
N CYS A 372 12.88 -15.54 -25.24
CA CYS A 372 13.90 -15.08 -24.32
C CYS A 372 15.33 -15.59 -24.58
N GLY A 373 15.50 -16.48 -25.53
CA GLY A 373 16.82 -16.95 -26.04
C GLY A 373 17.67 -17.67 -24.99
N ALA A 374 17.43 -17.46 -23.70
CA ALA A 374 18.12 -18.09 -22.60
C ALA A 374 17.10 -18.81 -21.69
N ILE A 375 17.43 -20.02 -21.31
CA ILE A 375 16.65 -20.77 -20.34
C ILE A 375 17.50 -20.81 -19.06
N PRO A 376 16.96 -20.42 -17.91
CA PRO A 376 15.54 -20.29 -17.50
C PRO A 376 14.90 -18.89 -17.57
N CYS A 377 15.18 -18.02 -18.46
CA CYS A 377 14.49 -16.73 -18.65
C CYS A 377 14.23 -15.94 -17.31
N PRO A 378 15.27 -15.52 -16.61
CA PRO A 378 15.11 -14.94 -15.29
C PRO A 378 14.41 -13.58 -15.34
N LEU A 379 13.65 -13.25 -14.29
CA LEU A 379 13.01 -11.96 -14.13
C LEU A 379 13.91 -10.99 -13.37
N GLU A 380 13.67 -9.73 -13.56
CA GLU A 380 14.35 -8.67 -12.85
C GLU A 380 14.03 -8.69 -11.35
N VAL A 381 15.01 -8.39 -10.50
CA VAL A 381 14.85 -8.33 -9.04
C VAL A 381 14.71 -6.90 -8.52
N GLN A 382 15.04 -5.90 -9.33
CA GLN A 382 15.18 -4.52 -8.87
C GLN A 382 16.33 -4.37 -7.84
N ASP A 383 16.22 -3.37 -6.97
CA ASP A 383 17.14 -3.11 -5.89
C ASP A 383 16.59 -3.52 -4.51
N SER A 384 17.30 -3.19 -3.46
CA SER A 384 16.90 -3.45 -2.08
C SER A 384 16.29 -2.23 -1.38
N GLN A 385 15.76 -1.29 -2.12
CA GLN A 385 15.08 -0.13 -1.57
C GLN A 385 13.75 -0.51 -0.90
N ILE A 386 13.24 0.37 -0.06
CA ILE A 386 11.93 0.20 0.58
C ILE A 386 10.87 0.59 -0.44
N ARG A 387 10.35 -0.39 -1.17
CA ARG A 387 9.34 -0.22 -2.23
C ARG A 387 7.91 -0.48 -1.74
N SER A 388 7.77 -0.90 -0.48
CA SER A 388 6.49 -1.00 0.21
C SER A 388 6.17 0.29 0.94
N ASP A 389 4.89 0.56 1.19
CA ASP A 389 4.50 1.65 2.08
C ASP A 389 4.83 1.24 3.53
N PRO A 390 5.66 1.99 4.26
CA PRO A 390 5.81 1.75 5.70
C PRO A 390 4.48 1.96 6.42
N VAL A 391 4.23 1.19 7.47
CA VAL A 391 3.00 1.30 8.27
C VAL A 391 3.36 1.76 9.67
N TYR A 392 2.79 2.88 10.10
CA TYR A 392 2.79 3.28 11.50
C TYR A 392 1.51 2.78 12.17
N ARG A 393 1.67 1.99 13.22
CA ARG A 393 0.55 1.41 13.96
C ARG A 393 0.74 1.55 15.45
N VAL A 394 -0.34 1.94 16.15
CA VAL A 394 -0.41 1.86 17.61
C VAL A 394 -0.94 0.48 17.98
N ASP A 395 -0.14 -0.27 18.71
CA ASP A 395 -0.52 -1.55 19.29
C ASP A 395 -1.54 -1.30 20.42
N ALA A 396 -2.74 -1.83 20.26
CA ALA A 396 -3.86 -1.60 21.19
C ALA A 396 -3.60 -2.20 22.57
N THR A 397 -2.73 -3.21 22.68
CA THR A 397 -2.38 -3.86 23.95
C THR A 397 -1.43 -3.03 24.77
N THR A 398 -0.40 -2.46 24.13
CA THR A 398 0.66 -1.71 24.80
C THR A 398 0.46 -0.20 24.76
N GLY A 399 -0.40 0.31 23.87
CA GLY A 399 -0.58 1.73 23.58
C GLY A 399 0.64 2.41 22.94
N ARG A 400 1.62 1.62 22.45
CA ARG A 400 2.85 2.14 21.86
C ARG A 400 2.74 2.15 20.33
N GLY A 401 3.26 3.21 19.72
CA GLY A 401 3.39 3.30 18.27
C GLY A 401 4.63 2.56 17.78
N TYR A 402 4.49 1.82 16.67
CA TYR A 402 5.56 1.14 15.99
C TYR A 402 5.51 1.45 14.49
N LEU A 403 6.67 1.47 13.86
CA LEU A 403 6.82 1.67 12.42
C LEU A 403 7.34 0.38 11.81
N TYR A 404 6.64 -0.11 10.78
CA TYR A 404 6.96 -1.36 10.09
C TYR A 404 7.29 -1.09 8.64
N TYR A 405 8.28 -1.81 8.08
CA TYR A 405 8.57 -1.79 6.65
C TYR A 405 9.21 -3.09 6.18
N THR A 406 9.22 -3.29 4.87
CA THR A 406 9.81 -4.47 4.22
C THR A 406 10.66 -4.08 3.02
N GLN A 407 11.58 -4.97 2.65
CA GLN A 407 12.43 -4.81 1.47
C GLN A 407 12.89 -6.17 0.92
N THR A 408 13.18 -6.24 -0.38
CA THR A 408 13.86 -7.38 -0.99
C THR A 408 15.35 -7.28 -0.72
N ILE A 409 15.98 -8.40 -0.36
CA ILE A 409 17.43 -8.49 -0.16
C ILE A 409 17.98 -9.70 -0.90
N GLU A 410 19.27 -9.67 -1.27
CA GLU A 410 19.98 -10.81 -1.82
C GLU A 410 20.88 -11.44 -0.75
N LEU A 411 20.86 -12.76 -0.68
CA LEU A 411 21.65 -13.57 0.23
C LEU A 411 22.55 -14.51 -0.55
N SER A 412 23.68 -14.87 0.03
CA SER A 412 24.66 -15.80 -0.52
C SER A 412 24.66 -17.14 0.20
N GLY A 413 25.18 -18.16 -0.48
CA GLY A 413 25.41 -19.50 -0.01
C GLY A 413 24.15 -20.38 0.18
N PRO A 414 23.34 -20.71 -0.83
CA PRO A 414 23.39 -20.29 -2.25
C PRO A 414 22.84 -18.86 -2.47
N THR A 415 23.15 -18.28 -3.63
CA THR A 415 22.56 -16.99 -4.04
C THR A 415 21.05 -17.14 -4.17
N ARG A 416 20.32 -16.25 -3.53
CA ARG A 416 18.84 -16.18 -3.56
C ARG A 416 18.35 -14.85 -3.06
N THR A 417 17.12 -14.49 -3.38
CA THR A 417 16.44 -13.35 -2.76
C THR A 417 15.60 -13.79 -1.58
N ALA A 418 15.50 -12.91 -0.61
CA ALA A 418 14.67 -13.06 0.57
C ALA A 418 13.94 -11.74 0.87
N VAL A 419 12.87 -11.81 1.61
CA VAL A 419 12.17 -10.63 2.12
C VAL A 419 12.62 -10.36 3.54
N GLN A 420 13.03 -9.13 3.81
CA GLN A 420 13.37 -8.66 5.15
C GLN A 420 12.27 -7.74 5.66
N TRP A 421 11.81 -7.94 6.88
CA TRP A 421 10.89 -7.04 7.58
C TRP A 421 11.55 -6.42 8.80
N THR A 422 11.12 -5.23 9.17
CA THR A 422 11.68 -4.45 10.28
C THR A 422 10.57 -3.75 11.03
N LYS A 423 10.63 -3.79 12.36
CA LYS A 423 9.77 -3.08 13.31
C LYS A 423 10.61 -2.11 14.11
N LEU A 424 10.24 -0.84 14.12
CA LEU A 424 10.92 0.22 14.84
C LEU A 424 9.99 0.81 15.89
N THR A 425 10.54 1.26 17.03
CA THR A 425 9.82 2.04 18.03
C THR A 425 10.13 3.50 17.81
N PRO A 426 9.16 4.35 17.44
CA PRO A 426 9.38 5.77 17.33
C PRO A 426 9.76 6.36 18.69
N ALA A 427 10.81 7.16 18.73
CA ALA A 427 11.24 7.87 19.94
C ALA A 427 10.40 9.15 20.06
N GLY A 428 9.31 9.12 20.81
CA GLY A 428 8.57 10.27 21.37
C GLY A 428 8.50 11.56 20.50
N GLY A 429 8.18 11.46 19.20
CA GLY A 429 8.20 12.59 18.25
C GLY A 429 9.59 12.97 17.72
N GLY A 430 10.63 12.21 18.04
CA GLY A 430 12.00 12.42 17.57
C GLY A 430 12.34 11.56 16.34
N ALA A 431 13.23 12.05 15.50
CA ALA A 431 13.68 11.43 14.27
C ALA A 431 14.70 10.28 14.45
N ASN A 432 14.65 9.50 15.53
CA ASN A 432 15.59 8.41 15.81
C ASN A 432 14.85 7.20 16.43
N PRO A 433 14.02 6.50 15.66
CA PRO A 433 13.33 5.31 16.14
C PRO A 433 14.34 4.18 16.37
N ALA A 434 14.19 3.45 17.47
CA ALA A 434 15.03 2.31 17.78
C ALA A 434 14.54 1.05 17.09
N PHE A 435 15.46 0.16 16.68
CA PHE A 435 15.11 -1.19 16.25
C PHE A 435 14.42 -1.94 17.40
N ALA A 436 13.21 -2.43 17.15
CA ALA A 436 12.43 -3.17 18.13
C ALA A 436 12.41 -4.68 17.80
N ASP A 437 12.22 -5.02 16.52
CA ASP A 437 12.17 -6.41 16.05
C ASP A 437 12.39 -6.46 14.53
N GLY A 438 12.67 -7.65 13.98
CA GLY A 438 12.81 -7.84 12.55
C GLY A 438 13.34 -9.22 12.21
N GLY A 439 12.92 -9.70 11.05
CA GLY A 439 13.26 -11.05 10.59
C GLY A 439 13.35 -11.14 9.06
N ARG A 440 13.36 -12.36 8.57
CA ARG A 440 13.45 -12.68 7.15
C ARG A 440 12.46 -13.79 6.78
N ILE A 441 11.90 -13.67 5.59
CA ILE A 441 11.23 -14.76 4.88
C ILE A 441 12.27 -15.28 3.90
N ASP A 442 12.86 -16.41 4.18
CA ASP A 442 14.04 -16.94 3.49
C ASP A 442 13.94 -18.45 3.33
N ASP A 443 14.43 -18.97 2.20
CA ASP A 443 14.63 -20.40 2.00
C ASP A 443 16.14 -20.68 1.83
N PRO A 444 16.83 -21.12 2.89
CA PRO A 444 18.26 -21.41 2.83
C PRO A 444 18.65 -22.50 1.84
N THR A 445 17.70 -23.29 1.33
CA THR A 445 17.96 -24.29 0.28
C THR A 445 18.12 -23.66 -1.09
N GLY A 446 17.67 -22.40 -1.29
CA GLY A 446 17.71 -21.68 -2.55
C GLY A 446 16.68 -22.17 -3.59
N VAL A 447 15.72 -23.01 -3.19
CA VAL A 447 14.63 -23.48 -4.05
C VAL A 447 13.58 -22.40 -4.26
N ASN A 448 13.22 -21.69 -3.17
CA ASN A 448 12.27 -20.59 -3.20
C ASN A 448 13.01 -19.27 -3.06
N TRP A 449 12.68 -18.33 -3.93
CA TRP A 449 13.15 -16.96 -3.93
C TRP A 449 11.95 -16.04 -3.69
N TYR A 450 12.09 -15.02 -2.87
CA TYR A 450 11.02 -14.11 -2.49
C TYR A 450 11.41 -12.67 -2.79
N ALA A 451 10.51 -11.91 -3.43
CA ALA A 451 10.74 -10.52 -3.80
C ALA A 451 9.43 -9.72 -3.81
N TYR A 452 9.53 -8.40 -3.96
CA TYR A 452 8.41 -7.46 -4.07
C TYR A 452 7.46 -7.54 -2.86
N PRO A 453 7.96 -7.30 -1.64
CA PRO A 453 7.15 -7.42 -0.44
C PRO A 453 6.29 -6.20 -0.18
N HIS A 454 5.19 -6.42 0.56
CA HIS A 454 4.43 -5.37 1.23
C HIS A 454 3.92 -5.87 2.58
N ILE A 455 3.74 -4.95 3.55
CA ILE A 455 3.35 -5.28 4.92
C ILE A 455 2.04 -4.59 5.32
N ALA A 456 1.20 -5.30 6.07
CA ALA A 456 0.06 -4.72 6.78
C ALA A 456 0.03 -5.24 8.21
N VAL A 457 -0.41 -4.39 9.14
CA VAL A 457 -0.41 -4.65 10.59
C VAL A 457 -1.78 -4.33 11.16
N ASN A 458 -2.37 -5.25 11.93
CA ASN A 458 -3.66 -5.08 12.55
C ASN A 458 -3.60 -4.41 13.94
N ASP A 459 -4.73 -4.27 14.61
CA ASP A 459 -4.90 -3.57 15.89
C ASP A 459 -4.17 -4.24 17.07
N VAL A 460 -3.93 -5.55 17.00
CA VAL A 460 -3.25 -6.30 18.07
C VAL A 460 -1.76 -6.53 17.80
N GLY A 461 -1.27 -6.12 16.63
CA GLY A 461 0.13 -6.27 16.24
C GLY A 461 0.44 -7.54 15.45
N ASP A 462 -0.59 -8.31 15.02
CA ASP A 462 -0.37 -9.31 13.99
C ASP A 462 -0.06 -8.61 12.67
N PHE A 463 0.77 -9.21 11.86
CA PHE A 463 1.06 -8.66 10.54
C PHE A 463 1.23 -9.72 9.47
N ILE A 464 0.97 -9.32 8.25
CA ILE A 464 1.17 -10.11 7.05
C ILE A 464 2.22 -9.44 6.17
N VAL A 465 3.08 -10.27 5.58
CA VAL A 465 3.97 -9.82 4.50
C VAL A 465 3.58 -10.58 3.25
N GLY A 466 3.02 -9.87 2.27
CA GLY A 466 2.77 -10.38 0.94
C GLY A 466 4.03 -10.28 0.08
N TYR A 467 4.19 -11.16 -0.91
CA TYR A 467 5.34 -11.17 -1.83
C TYR A 467 5.05 -12.03 -3.06
N SER A 468 5.87 -11.86 -4.10
CA SER A 468 5.95 -12.81 -5.21
C SER A 468 7.01 -13.86 -4.93
N ARG A 469 6.70 -15.14 -5.25
CA ARG A 469 7.63 -16.28 -5.11
C ARG A 469 8.12 -16.75 -6.46
N PHE A 470 9.41 -17.00 -6.56
CA PHE A 470 10.13 -17.44 -7.75
C PHE A 470 10.92 -18.72 -7.49
N GLY A 471 11.21 -19.49 -8.54
CA GLY A 471 12.02 -20.71 -8.43
C GLY A 471 12.09 -21.46 -9.75
N THR A 472 13.12 -22.30 -9.95
CA THR A 472 13.39 -22.97 -11.22
C THR A 472 12.38 -24.06 -11.60
N THR A 473 11.52 -24.48 -10.68
CA THR A 473 10.58 -25.61 -10.87
C THR A 473 9.11 -25.17 -10.93
N PHE A 474 8.84 -23.87 -10.80
CA PHE A 474 7.48 -23.31 -10.84
C PHE A 474 7.51 -21.89 -11.43
N HIS A 475 6.35 -21.40 -11.78
CA HIS A 475 6.18 -20.05 -12.34
C HIS A 475 5.99 -19.00 -11.24
N PRO A 476 6.22 -17.71 -11.54
CA PRO A 476 6.05 -16.62 -10.58
C PRO A 476 4.67 -16.64 -9.94
N SER A 477 4.62 -16.72 -8.62
CA SER A 477 3.42 -17.03 -7.84
C SER A 477 3.19 -16.01 -6.73
N ALA A 478 1.94 -15.76 -6.38
CA ALA A 478 1.55 -14.87 -5.28
C ALA A 478 1.52 -15.60 -3.95
N GLY A 479 2.19 -15.06 -2.93
CA GLY A 479 2.30 -15.66 -1.61
C GLY A 479 2.31 -14.63 -0.49
N TYR A 480 2.21 -15.12 0.74
CA TYR A 480 2.40 -14.34 1.96
C TYR A 480 2.93 -15.21 3.10
N SER A 481 3.45 -14.55 4.13
CA SER A 481 3.74 -15.11 5.45
C SER A 481 3.07 -14.27 6.53
N TRP A 482 2.69 -14.93 7.62
CA TRP A 482 2.00 -14.36 8.76
C TRP A 482 2.91 -14.27 9.98
N HIS A 483 2.74 -13.25 10.79
CA HIS A 483 3.27 -13.18 12.15
C HIS A 483 2.11 -12.85 13.10
N ASP A 484 1.90 -13.72 14.07
CA ASP A 484 0.97 -13.49 15.17
C ASP A 484 1.68 -12.75 16.30
N HIS A 485 1.02 -11.80 16.95
CA HIS A 485 1.61 -11.02 18.04
C HIS A 485 2.13 -11.88 19.21
N THR A 486 1.74 -13.17 19.27
CA THR A 486 2.23 -14.16 20.24
C THR A 486 3.41 -14.98 19.75
N ASP A 487 3.76 -14.87 18.46
CA ASP A 487 4.92 -15.56 17.89
C ASP A 487 6.23 -14.98 18.44
N GLY A 488 7.32 -15.77 18.38
CA GLY A 488 8.62 -15.33 18.87
C GLY A 488 9.19 -14.16 18.05
N LEU A 489 9.99 -13.31 18.69
CA LEU A 489 10.68 -12.21 18.01
C LEU A 489 11.52 -12.71 16.82
N GLY A 490 11.56 -11.97 15.74
CA GLY A 490 12.33 -12.28 14.54
C GLY A 490 11.75 -13.40 13.68
N THR A 491 10.58 -13.95 14.02
CA THR A 491 10.00 -15.10 13.31
C THR A 491 8.87 -14.70 12.37
N MET A 492 8.64 -15.53 11.35
CA MET A 492 7.45 -15.51 10.49
C MET A 492 6.94 -16.94 10.38
N ARG A 493 5.63 -17.12 10.20
CA ARG A 493 5.05 -18.42 9.89
C ARG A 493 5.37 -18.83 8.45
N ASP A 494 5.24 -20.12 8.15
CA ASP A 494 5.60 -20.70 6.86
C ASP A 494 4.90 -19.99 5.69
N PRO A 495 5.58 -19.87 4.54
CA PRO A 495 5.01 -19.28 3.33
C PRO A 495 3.73 -19.96 2.88
N GLN A 496 2.67 -19.19 2.66
CA GLN A 496 1.42 -19.63 2.06
C GLN A 496 1.31 -19.10 0.63
N ILE A 497 1.24 -20.00 -0.35
CA ILE A 497 0.98 -19.62 -1.74
C ILE A 497 -0.51 -19.69 -1.98
N PHE A 498 -1.14 -18.54 -2.21
CA PHE A 498 -2.57 -18.43 -2.42
C PHE A 498 -2.96 -18.37 -3.89
N LYS A 499 -2.00 -18.05 -4.77
CA LYS A 499 -2.16 -18.16 -6.22
C LYS A 499 -0.86 -18.61 -6.86
N ALA A 500 -0.86 -19.82 -7.38
CA ALA A 500 0.27 -20.36 -8.14
C ALA A 500 0.34 -19.70 -9.52
N GLY A 501 1.54 -19.44 -10.00
CA GLY A 501 1.79 -19.05 -11.40
C GLY A 501 1.37 -20.15 -12.36
N GLU A 502 0.83 -19.76 -13.50
CA GLU A 502 0.22 -20.65 -14.50
C GLU A 502 1.12 -20.86 -15.70
N ASP A 503 1.99 -19.89 -16.00
CA ASP A 503 2.94 -19.96 -17.12
C ASP A 503 4.22 -19.18 -16.76
N TYR A 504 5.25 -19.28 -17.60
CA TYR A 504 6.43 -18.43 -17.46
C TYR A 504 6.11 -16.99 -17.89
N TYR A 505 6.92 -16.06 -17.40
CA TYR A 505 6.77 -14.64 -17.69
C TYR A 505 7.97 -14.09 -18.46
N HIS A 506 7.71 -13.37 -19.56
CA HIS A 506 8.73 -12.73 -20.36
C HIS A 506 8.19 -11.42 -20.98
N GLN A 507 8.54 -10.29 -20.38
CA GLN A 507 8.11 -8.97 -20.82
C GLN A 507 9.32 -8.01 -20.84
N THR A 508 9.88 -7.84 -22.04
CA THR A 508 11.15 -7.13 -22.26
C THR A 508 11.04 -6.04 -23.35
N PHE A 509 9.85 -5.50 -23.59
CA PHE A 509 9.59 -4.51 -24.66
C PHE A 509 10.00 -4.98 -26.05
N GLY A 510 9.85 -6.28 -26.35
CA GLY A 510 10.21 -6.87 -27.65
C GLY A 510 11.70 -7.14 -27.84
N LYS A 511 12.52 -7.08 -26.78
CA LYS A 511 13.95 -7.39 -26.82
C LYS A 511 14.21 -8.77 -26.24
N ALA A 512 14.82 -9.68 -26.98
CA ALA A 512 15.12 -11.04 -26.52
C ALA A 512 16.04 -11.09 -25.27
N THR A 513 16.82 -10.06 -25.04
CA THR A 513 17.80 -9.97 -23.93
C THR A 513 17.60 -8.72 -23.07
N GLY A 514 16.43 -8.09 -23.13
CA GLY A 514 16.10 -6.94 -22.31
C GLY A 514 15.84 -7.31 -20.85
N ARG A 515 15.64 -6.31 -20.02
CA ARG A 515 15.17 -6.47 -18.63
C ARG A 515 13.80 -7.13 -18.66
N ASN A 516 13.66 -8.28 -18.01
CA ASN A 516 12.38 -8.98 -17.91
C ASN A 516 11.61 -8.42 -16.69
N ARG A 517 10.82 -7.38 -16.94
CA ARG A 517 10.18 -6.55 -15.93
C ARG A 517 9.00 -7.26 -15.26
N TRP A 518 9.06 -7.43 -13.94
CA TRP A 518 7.96 -7.98 -13.13
C TRP A 518 7.06 -6.89 -12.54
N GLY A 519 7.61 -5.97 -11.78
CA GLY A 519 6.91 -4.86 -11.15
C GLY A 519 7.81 -4.11 -10.20
N ASP A 520 7.27 -3.02 -9.63
CA ASP A 520 7.96 -2.25 -8.61
C ASP A 520 7.25 -2.36 -7.26
N PHE A 521 5.94 -2.55 -7.27
CA PHE A 521 5.09 -2.47 -6.08
C PHE A 521 4.13 -3.65 -5.96
N THR A 522 3.70 -3.91 -4.74
CA THR A 522 2.59 -4.78 -4.37
C THR A 522 1.80 -4.12 -3.26
N THR A 523 0.74 -4.77 -2.75
CA THR A 523 -0.11 -4.17 -1.71
C THR A 523 -0.42 -5.15 -0.60
N ALA A 524 -0.41 -4.63 0.65
CA ALA A 524 -1.05 -5.24 1.79
C ALA A 524 -1.75 -4.15 2.62
N GLN A 525 -2.95 -4.41 3.11
CA GLN A 525 -3.71 -3.46 3.93
C GLN A 525 -4.55 -4.17 4.99
N VAL A 526 -4.82 -3.47 6.09
CA VAL A 526 -5.78 -3.92 7.10
C VAL A 526 -7.20 -3.69 6.61
N ASP A 527 -8.11 -4.61 6.91
CA ASP A 527 -9.53 -4.44 6.63
C ASP A 527 -10.12 -3.35 7.52
N PRO A 528 -10.61 -2.23 6.96
CA PRO A 528 -11.17 -1.15 7.77
C PRO A 528 -12.50 -1.49 8.43
N SER A 529 -13.11 -2.62 8.10
CA SER A 529 -14.40 -3.03 8.66
C SER A 529 -14.26 -3.63 10.05
N ASP A 530 -13.14 -4.31 10.33
CA ASP A 530 -12.88 -4.97 11.61
C ASP A 530 -11.56 -4.55 12.26
N ASP A 531 -10.69 -3.87 11.53
CA ASP A 531 -9.35 -3.46 11.94
C ASP A 531 -8.45 -4.65 12.37
N HIS A 532 -8.81 -5.85 11.95
CA HIS A 532 -8.21 -7.12 12.37
C HIS A 532 -7.82 -8.03 11.21
N SER A 533 -8.68 -8.22 10.22
CA SER A 533 -8.38 -8.97 9.00
C SER A 533 -7.35 -8.24 8.15
N LEU A 534 -6.45 -8.99 7.52
CA LEU A 534 -5.41 -8.44 6.66
C LEU A 534 -5.60 -8.92 5.22
N TRP A 535 -5.35 -8.04 4.28
CA TRP A 535 -5.49 -8.31 2.87
C TRP A 535 -4.15 -8.13 2.16
N VAL A 536 -3.92 -8.94 1.14
CA VAL A 536 -2.79 -8.80 0.22
C VAL A 536 -3.29 -8.80 -1.22
N LEU A 537 -2.62 -8.02 -2.07
CA LEU A 537 -2.74 -8.03 -3.52
C LEU A 537 -1.36 -8.26 -4.11
N GLN A 538 -1.17 -9.39 -4.75
CA GLN A 538 0.11 -9.80 -5.29
C GLN A 538 0.00 -10.18 -6.76
N GLU A 539 1.09 -10.01 -7.48
CA GLU A 539 1.23 -10.39 -8.87
C GLU A 539 1.55 -11.88 -9.03
N TYR A 540 1.06 -12.49 -10.10
CA TYR A 540 1.40 -13.84 -10.53
C TYR A 540 1.45 -13.91 -12.06
N ALA A 541 2.22 -14.84 -12.60
CA ALA A 541 2.28 -15.09 -14.04
C ALA A 541 1.05 -15.88 -14.47
N GLU A 542 0.23 -15.28 -15.34
CA GLU A 542 -1.00 -15.87 -15.88
C GLU A 542 -0.71 -16.67 -17.17
N SER A 543 -1.64 -17.56 -17.53
CA SER A 543 -1.56 -18.35 -18.74
C SER A 543 -1.49 -17.47 -19.98
N ARG A 544 -0.55 -17.76 -20.87
CA ARG A 544 -0.40 -17.06 -22.14
C ARG A 544 -1.59 -17.29 -23.05
N THR A 545 -1.84 -16.30 -23.91
CA THR A 545 -2.86 -16.40 -24.97
C THR A 545 -2.29 -16.66 -26.35
N GLY A 546 -0.97 -16.74 -26.48
CA GLY A 546 -0.31 -16.92 -27.77
C GLY A 546 1.19 -17.23 -27.67
N THR A 547 1.95 -16.86 -28.70
CA THR A 547 3.39 -17.08 -28.78
C THR A 547 4.10 -15.93 -28.04
N ASP A 548 5.11 -16.27 -27.25
CA ASP A 548 5.96 -15.28 -26.60
C ASP A 548 6.81 -14.52 -27.65
N ASP A 549 6.67 -13.22 -27.68
CA ASP A 549 7.43 -12.31 -28.53
C ASP A 549 8.27 -11.29 -27.73
N GLY A 550 8.35 -11.46 -26.41
CA GLY A 550 9.13 -10.59 -25.54
C GLY A 550 8.50 -9.25 -25.23
N GLY A 551 7.19 -9.09 -25.37
CA GLY A 551 6.52 -7.91 -24.87
C GLY A 551 5.73 -7.08 -25.84
N THR A 552 5.19 -7.68 -26.89
CA THR A 552 4.14 -7.05 -27.65
C THR A 552 2.75 -7.54 -27.23
N VAL A 553 1.77 -6.73 -27.54
CA VAL A 553 0.45 -6.64 -26.95
C VAL A 553 -0.39 -7.91 -27.03
N ALA A 554 -0.27 -8.66 -28.10
CA ALA A 554 -1.36 -9.59 -28.43
C ALA A 554 -1.13 -11.01 -27.93
N ASN A 555 0.10 -11.42 -27.71
CA ASN A 555 0.44 -12.84 -27.66
C ASN A 555 1.58 -13.19 -26.67
N GLY A 556 2.08 -12.23 -25.92
CA GLY A 556 3.16 -12.43 -24.98
C GLY A 556 2.75 -13.11 -23.68
N SER A 557 3.70 -13.25 -22.80
CA SER A 557 3.46 -13.64 -21.43
C SER A 557 2.57 -12.63 -20.72
N ARG A 558 1.79 -13.09 -19.78
CA ARG A 558 0.78 -12.30 -19.12
C ARG A 558 1.04 -12.18 -17.64
N TRP A 559 0.79 -11.00 -17.10
CA TRP A 559 0.69 -10.78 -15.67
C TRP A 559 -0.78 -10.65 -15.24
N SER A 560 -1.01 -11.01 -14.01
CA SER A 560 -2.28 -10.78 -13.35
C SER A 560 -2.05 -10.59 -11.86
N SER A 561 -3.03 -10.07 -11.17
CA SER A 561 -3.00 -9.90 -9.73
C SER A 561 -4.09 -10.72 -9.04
N PHE A 562 -3.85 -11.06 -7.79
CA PHE A 562 -4.80 -11.84 -7.01
C PHE A 562 -4.93 -11.25 -5.60
N TRP A 563 -6.17 -11.08 -5.14
CA TRP A 563 -6.51 -10.70 -3.78
C TRP A 563 -6.59 -11.91 -2.87
N ALA A 564 -6.11 -11.77 -1.65
CA ALA A 564 -6.39 -12.69 -0.56
C ALA A 564 -6.72 -11.92 0.71
N ALA A 565 -7.79 -12.30 1.37
CA ALA A 565 -8.19 -11.86 2.71
C ALA A 565 -7.79 -12.92 3.72
N ILE A 566 -7.09 -12.54 4.76
CA ILE A 566 -6.68 -13.42 5.85
C ILE A 566 -7.35 -12.89 7.11
N THR A 567 -8.36 -13.59 7.56
CA THR A 567 -8.95 -13.36 8.86
C THR A 567 -8.25 -14.27 9.84
N PRO A 568 -7.46 -13.74 10.80
CA PRO A 568 -6.89 -14.58 11.83
C PRO A 568 -8.00 -15.42 12.42
N ALA A 569 -7.82 -16.73 12.50
CA ALA A 569 -8.70 -17.52 13.30
C ALA A 569 -8.68 -16.84 14.68
N VAL A 570 -9.80 -16.28 15.10
CA VAL A 570 -10.02 -16.10 16.51
C VAL A 570 -9.92 -17.51 17.03
N LEU A 571 -8.72 -17.92 17.46
CA LEU A 571 -8.60 -19.11 18.25
C LEU A 571 -9.61 -18.84 19.37
N SER A 572 -10.74 -19.52 19.32
CA SER A 572 -11.47 -19.76 20.56
C SER A 572 -10.41 -20.41 21.42
N VAL A 573 -9.79 -19.57 22.26
CA VAL A 573 -8.81 -20.04 23.24
C VAL A 573 -9.66 -20.98 24.10
N GLY A 574 -9.60 -22.26 23.72
CA GLY A 574 -9.95 -23.30 24.66
C GLY A 574 -9.04 -23.03 25.84
N ASP A 575 -9.64 -22.53 26.92
CA ASP A 575 -9.16 -22.66 28.27
C ASP A 575 -7.87 -21.94 28.71
N SER A 576 -7.54 -20.75 28.20
CA SER A 576 -6.80 -19.83 29.07
C SER A 576 -7.83 -18.98 29.83
N PRO A 577 -7.90 -19.08 31.16
CA PRO A 577 -8.82 -18.24 31.94
C PRO A 577 -8.49 -16.78 31.65
N ALA A 578 -9.49 -16.02 31.20
CA ALA A 578 -9.34 -14.58 30.97
C ALA A 578 -8.77 -13.94 32.24
N ALA A 579 -7.76 -13.08 32.10
CA ALA A 579 -7.09 -12.44 33.25
C ALA A 579 -8.05 -11.60 34.12
N GLY A 580 -9.26 -11.27 33.63
CA GLY A 580 -10.28 -10.53 34.36
C GLY A 580 -11.65 -10.52 33.66
N PHE A 581 -12.64 -9.99 34.38
CA PHE A 581 -13.94 -9.67 33.76
C PHE A 581 -13.78 -8.44 32.87
N ALA A 582 -14.24 -8.53 31.64
CA ALA A 582 -14.24 -7.40 30.70
C ALA A 582 -15.45 -7.43 29.77
N LEU A 583 -15.98 -6.25 29.44
CA LEU A 583 -16.78 -6.04 28.25
C LEU A 583 -15.87 -5.36 27.24
N GLU A 584 -15.30 -6.12 26.29
CA GLU A 584 -14.15 -5.72 25.50
C GLU A 584 -14.51 -4.75 24.38
N ARG A 585 -15.27 -5.20 23.39
CA ARG A 585 -15.62 -4.36 22.24
C ARG A 585 -16.97 -4.67 21.63
N THR A 586 -17.48 -3.71 20.88
CA THR A 586 -18.68 -3.83 20.05
C THR A 586 -18.32 -3.38 18.63
N TRP A 587 -18.65 -4.17 17.61
CA TRP A 587 -18.34 -3.82 16.22
C TRP A 587 -19.37 -4.40 15.23
N PRO A 588 -19.57 -3.78 14.07
CA PRO A 588 -19.08 -2.46 13.70
C PRO A 588 -19.65 -1.35 14.61
N GLN A 589 -18.89 -0.28 14.81
CA GLN A 589 -19.28 0.84 15.64
C GLN A 589 -18.93 2.17 14.95
N PRO A 590 -19.91 2.92 14.45
CA PRO A 590 -21.36 2.68 14.48
C PRO A 590 -21.80 1.50 13.59
N THR A 591 -22.95 0.88 13.92
CA THR A 591 -23.54 -0.16 13.08
C THR A 591 -24.74 0.35 12.28
N ARG A 592 -24.96 -0.23 11.10
CA ARG A 592 -26.18 -0.05 10.28
C ARG A 592 -27.12 -1.27 10.33
N GLY A 593 -26.68 -2.35 10.93
CA GLY A 593 -27.40 -3.62 11.03
C GLY A 593 -27.07 -4.32 12.34
N ASP A 594 -26.58 -5.54 12.24
CA ASP A 594 -26.16 -6.34 13.38
C ASP A 594 -24.83 -5.82 13.94
N ALA A 595 -24.58 -6.08 15.23
CA ALA A 595 -23.32 -5.77 15.88
C ALA A 595 -22.86 -6.95 16.73
N HIS A 596 -21.56 -7.21 16.74
CA HIS A 596 -20.93 -8.20 17.58
C HIS A 596 -20.49 -7.58 18.89
N ILE A 597 -20.65 -8.29 19.97
CA ILE A 597 -20.25 -7.88 21.33
C ILE A 597 -19.35 -8.95 21.90
N ARG A 598 -18.13 -8.55 22.30
CA ARG A 598 -17.14 -9.44 22.89
C ARG A 598 -16.96 -9.13 24.36
N PHE A 599 -16.93 -10.17 25.17
CA PHE A 599 -16.71 -10.08 26.61
C PHE A 599 -15.86 -11.24 27.12
N ALA A 600 -15.22 -11.05 28.29
CA ALA A 600 -14.30 -12.00 28.90
C ALA A 600 -14.70 -12.34 30.34
N LEU A 601 -14.59 -13.62 30.69
CA LEU A 601 -14.90 -14.13 32.01
C LEU A 601 -13.68 -14.92 32.57
N PRO A 602 -13.13 -14.56 33.74
CA PRO A 602 -11.96 -15.26 34.29
C PRO A 602 -12.29 -16.64 34.90
N ARG A 603 -13.57 -16.93 35.06
CA ARG A 603 -14.10 -18.20 35.62
C ARG A 603 -15.55 -18.39 35.20
N SER A 604 -16.05 -19.62 35.26
CA SER A 604 -17.45 -19.91 35.02
C SER A 604 -18.32 -19.08 35.96
N THR A 605 -19.25 -18.28 35.40
CA THR A 605 -19.97 -17.21 36.15
C THR A 605 -21.36 -16.98 35.57
N PRO A 606 -22.38 -16.84 36.39
CA PRO A 606 -23.69 -16.35 35.93
C PRO A 606 -23.57 -14.88 35.52
N ILE A 607 -24.00 -14.59 34.33
CA ILE A 607 -24.00 -13.24 33.75
C ILE A 607 -25.36 -12.88 33.18
N ARG A 608 -25.60 -11.57 33.01
CA ARG A 608 -26.65 -11.02 32.16
C ARG A 608 -26.06 -9.95 31.24
N LEU A 609 -26.18 -10.15 29.95
CA LEU A 609 -25.72 -9.20 28.93
C LEU A 609 -26.93 -8.66 28.18
N THR A 610 -27.13 -7.36 28.23
CA THR A 610 -28.30 -6.67 27.70
C THR A 610 -27.90 -5.50 26.80
N VAL A 611 -28.84 -5.11 25.92
CA VAL A 611 -28.75 -3.83 25.19
C VAL A 611 -29.89 -2.96 25.65
N ASN A 612 -29.57 -1.75 26.10
CA ASN A 612 -30.51 -0.80 26.69
C ASN A 612 -30.56 0.49 25.85
N ASP A 613 -31.71 1.14 25.78
CA ASP A 613 -31.83 2.45 25.16
C ASP A 613 -31.34 3.59 26.13
N VAL A 614 -31.34 4.82 25.64
CA VAL A 614 -30.90 5.99 26.42
C VAL A 614 -31.77 6.27 27.67
N GLN A 615 -32.94 5.66 27.78
CA GLN A 615 -33.82 5.75 28.96
C GLN A 615 -33.60 4.59 29.93
N GLY A 616 -32.62 3.71 29.62
CA GLY A 616 -32.30 2.53 30.43
C GLY A 616 -33.24 1.36 30.22
N ARG A 617 -34.17 1.42 29.27
CA ARG A 617 -35.08 0.30 28.94
C ARG A 617 -34.33 -0.77 28.21
N GLU A 618 -34.47 -2.02 28.63
CA GLU A 618 -33.90 -3.17 27.99
C GLU A 618 -34.57 -3.40 26.62
N THR A 619 -33.79 -3.38 25.56
CA THR A 619 -34.24 -3.59 24.18
C THR A 619 -33.89 -4.98 23.66
N ALA A 620 -32.86 -5.62 24.24
CA ALA A 620 -32.51 -7.01 23.94
C ALA A 620 -31.76 -7.63 25.11
N VAL A 621 -31.96 -8.94 25.32
CA VAL A 621 -31.13 -9.81 26.16
C VAL A 621 -30.29 -10.67 25.23
N LEU A 622 -28.96 -10.57 25.34
CA LEU A 622 -28.02 -11.28 24.46
C LEU A 622 -27.45 -12.54 25.12
N ALA A 623 -27.30 -12.52 26.44
CA ALA A 623 -26.93 -13.66 27.26
C ALA A 623 -27.57 -13.53 28.65
N ASP A 624 -28.05 -14.66 29.19
CA ASP A 624 -28.58 -14.78 30.55
C ASP A 624 -28.33 -16.20 31.05
N GLY A 625 -27.60 -16.34 32.17
CA GLY A 625 -27.24 -17.64 32.75
C GLY A 625 -25.74 -17.80 32.99
N THR A 626 -25.32 -19.01 33.32
CA THR A 626 -23.93 -19.35 33.59
C THR A 626 -23.16 -19.61 32.30
N TRP A 627 -22.08 -18.87 32.12
CA TRP A 627 -21.16 -19.01 31.01
C TRP A 627 -19.79 -19.44 31.52
N ASP A 628 -19.08 -20.25 30.76
CA ASP A 628 -17.77 -20.77 31.14
C ASP A 628 -16.68 -19.68 31.19
N ALA A 629 -15.53 -20.00 31.79
CA ALA A 629 -14.35 -19.14 31.70
C ALA A 629 -13.92 -19.00 30.25
N GLY A 630 -13.44 -17.82 29.87
CA GLY A 630 -12.94 -17.57 28.51
C GLY A 630 -13.47 -16.26 27.92
N VAL A 631 -13.18 -16.07 26.66
CA VAL A 631 -13.65 -14.94 25.86
C VAL A 631 -14.85 -15.40 25.02
N HIS A 632 -15.91 -14.63 25.05
CA HIS A 632 -17.18 -14.93 24.40
C HIS A 632 -17.57 -13.83 23.43
N GLU A 633 -18.26 -14.22 22.37
CA GLU A 633 -18.83 -13.31 21.38
C GLU A 633 -20.30 -13.61 21.17
N VAL A 634 -21.13 -12.57 21.14
CA VAL A 634 -22.55 -12.65 20.83
C VAL A 634 -22.95 -11.59 19.81
N THR A 635 -23.97 -11.87 19.02
CA THR A 635 -24.45 -10.94 18.00
C THR A 635 -25.75 -10.29 18.43
N TRP A 636 -25.77 -8.94 18.47
CA TRP A 636 -26.99 -8.17 18.57
C TRP A 636 -27.58 -7.93 17.17
N ARG A 637 -28.83 -8.37 16.99
CA ARG A 637 -29.56 -8.20 15.73
C ARG A 637 -30.21 -6.82 15.68
N GLY A 638 -29.41 -5.82 15.25
CA GLY A 638 -29.79 -4.43 15.23
C GLY A 638 -30.61 -4.00 14.01
N ALA A 639 -30.78 -4.85 12.98
CA ALA A 639 -31.44 -4.47 11.73
C ALA A 639 -32.89 -3.99 11.93
N ALA A 640 -33.63 -4.58 12.87
CA ALA A 640 -35.01 -4.21 13.20
C ALA A 640 -35.14 -3.12 14.28
N VAL A 641 -34.03 -2.63 14.80
CA VAL A 641 -34.00 -1.64 15.89
C VAL A 641 -33.88 -0.22 15.32
N ARG A 642 -34.56 0.75 15.90
CA ARG A 642 -34.51 2.14 15.44
C ARG A 642 -33.10 2.71 15.56
N PRO A 643 -32.66 3.57 14.61
CA PRO A 643 -31.42 4.32 14.76
C PRO A 643 -31.39 5.11 16.05
N GLY A 644 -30.24 5.11 16.73
CA GLY A 644 -30.09 5.77 18.01
C GLY A 644 -28.86 5.32 18.78
N LEU A 645 -28.71 5.88 19.96
CA LEU A 645 -27.70 5.50 20.92
C LEU A 645 -28.25 4.42 21.87
N TYR A 646 -27.46 3.37 22.04
CA TYR A 646 -27.74 2.22 22.92
C TYR A 646 -26.55 1.98 23.85
N PHE A 647 -26.77 1.21 24.90
CA PHE A 647 -25.76 0.80 25.86
C PHE A 647 -25.77 -0.72 25.99
N VAL A 648 -24.65 -1.34 25.71
CA VAL A 648 -24.43 -2.77 26.01
C VAL A 648 -24.01 -2.88 27.47
N ARG A 649 -24.70 -3.66 28.27
CA ARG A 649 -24.42 -3.81 29.69
C ARG A 649 -24.22 -5.28 30.05
N LEU A 650 -23.03 -5.61 30.58
CA LEU A 650 -22.68 -6.90 31.14
C LEU A 650 -22.71 -6.82 32.65
N VAL A 651 -23.55 -7.64 33.27
CA VAL A 651 -23.67 -7.76 34.71
C VAL A 651 -23.18 -9.14 35.13
N ALA A 652 -22.26 -9.17 36.10
CA ALA A 652 -21.77 -10.35 36.80
C ALA A 652 -21.83 -10.13 38.31
N PRO A 653 -21.74 -11.17 39.17
CA PRO A 653 -21.77 -11.00 40.61
C PRO A 653 -20.78 -9.95 41.11
N GLY A 654 -21.34 -8.88 41.72
CA GLY A 654 -20.54 -7.76 42.26
C GLY A 654 -19.92 -6.79 41.25
N ARG A 655 -20.23 -6.94 39.94
CA ARG A 655 -19.64 -6.12 38.86
C ARG A 655 -20.64 -5.82 37.75
N ALA A 656 -20.50 -4.65 37.16
CA ALA A 656 -21.21 -4.29 35.92
C ALA A 656 -20.26 -3.50 35.00
N PHE A 657 -20.36 -3.78 33.73
CA PHE A 657 -19.61 -3.10 32.66
C PHE A 657 -20.60 -2.55 31.65
N GLU A 658 -20.28 -1.41 31.05
CA GLU A 658 -21.15 -0.78 30.08
C GLU A 658 -20.34 -0.22 28.92
N ARG A 659 -20.86 -0.39 27.68
CA ARG A 659 -20.30 0.20 26.46
C ARG A 659 -21.38 0.82 25.60
N ARG A 660 -21.04 1.94 24.98
CA ARG A 660 -21.89 2.63 24.03
C ARG A 660 -21.95 1.89 22.71
N LEU A 661 -23.15 1.79 22.12
CA LEU A 661 -23.42 1.22 20.81
C LEU A 661 -24.29 2.20 19.99
N VAL A 662 -23.81 2.63 18.84
CA VAL A 662 -24.52 3.56 17.96
C VAL A 662 -25.10 2.81 16.78
N ARG A 663 -26.43 2.88 16.60
CA ARG A 663 -27.17 2.36 15.45
C ARG A 663 -27.49 3.51 14.49
N MET A 664 -27.00 3.44 13.28
CA MET A 664 -27.24 4.41 12.19
C MET A 664 -28.36 3.91 11.24
N ASN A 665 -28.88 4.81 10.41
CA ASN A 665 -29.83 4.48 9.34
C ASN A 665 -29.21 3.58 8.28
#